data_a332435da9e3b535af9b20b87822c0c1
#
_entry.id   a332435da9e3b535af9b20b87822c0c1
#
_cell.length_a   1.000
_cell.length_b   1.000
_cell.length_c   1.000
_cell.angle_alpha   90.00
_cell.angle_beta   90.00
_cell.angle_gamma   90.00
#
_symmetry.space_group_name_H-M   'P 1'
#
loop_
_entity.id
_entity.type
_entity.pdbx_description
1 polymer ?
#
loop_
_entity_poly.entity_id
_entity_poly.type
_entity_poly.pdbx_seq_one_letter_code
_entity_poly.pdbx_strand_id
1 'polypeptide(L)'
;MNAPTKLEPATTNASAGIYDYARQEVDPITFEVIRHRLLSITDEQASTLASVSGSPLVNEATDFNTGLYRAFGEVVTMGKTVTFHAASLSLMVEHVIADCEDTVGINPGDMFIVNHPHKGALHCPDIGVLAPIFVDDRRIGWTGGCAHQLDVGGMVPGGFASNAKDIRQEGMLIPPVKIIDRGEMRSDIMNFITGMSRLPTNIALDLKGLMAANHVGLKGVLDTVAKYGVDTVLTVMDGMMELSEVKMRNRLRELPDGVFRAQAFLDHDGFENRIYKIHVELRKEGDKLVFDYTGSDDQAPGFVNATRTGLLAGIYAGILPIIAYDLPWNHGLFKPLEILSRQGSIISCDFPAPCSQGPLGAMWLVEVTTTEVMSKLMASHPDYVREAQAAPASGPDLFHIHGKNQYGEPATAPILEVMLSGGGAYAHRDGITVSGQRNITAGKAPNVEAIEIKLPVLYMYRRIITDSAGAGRHTGGLAAGAAFFLHDVDEVESLVACHGYESPTSRGLFGGLPSGCNHRQFLQRSNIRALLADGIMPGSMAEITGEETVFDAKPPEFSVHHDDVYECNPTAGGGWGDPIERLPDEVAADVAHGAFSAESARDIFGVSLNETGFADEDATAKLRDRIRADRMTWPVDKMLGTPPNLSKASRIATVGDVAEVMGTDAGRWFVCTNCTTAIAPAEENWKDYARHKAATPADLGPRVRIHADLEVMRHACPSCARQLDVEVKRRGEASLFDMEVAG
;
A
#
# COMPACT_ATOMS: atom_id res chain seq x y z
N MET A 1 -1.33 20.92 21.73
CA MET A 1 -2.06 20.18 20.65
C MET A 1 -2.35 21.20 19.56
N ASN A 2 -1.72 21.06 18.39
CA ASN A 2 -2.02 21.91 17.24
C ASN A 2 -3.41 21.56 16.73
N ALA A 3 -4.20 22.58 16.33
CA ALA A 3 -5.54 22.35 15.78
C ALA A 3 -5.45 21.49 14.50
N PRO A 4 -6.48 20.65 14.21
CA PRO A 4 -6.52 19.88 12.98
C PRO A 4 -6.46 20.83 11.77
N THR A 5 -5.58 20.53 10.82
CA THR A 5 -5.43 21.32 9.60
C THR A 5 -6.23 20.65 8.49
N LYS A 6 -7.22 21.34 7.95
CA LYS A 6 -7.90 20.97 6.72
C LYS A 6 -6.91 21.13 5.57
N LEU A 7 -6.76 20.08 4.77
CA LEU A 7 -5.89 20.12 3.60
C LEU A 7 -6.63 20.83 2.46
N GLU A 8 -6.43 22.13 2.31
CA GLU A 8 -6.93 22.88 1.15
C GLU A 8 -5.88 22.89 0.04
N PRO A 9 -6.30 22.85 -1.24
CA PRO A 9 -5.40 23.06 -2.36
C PRO A 9 -4.75 24.45 -2.23
N ALA A 10 -3.51 24.59 -2.70
CA ALA A 10 -2.83 25.88 -2.71
C ALA A 10 -3.66 26.87 -3.55
N THR A 11 -4.19 27.93 -2.93
CA THR A 11 -4.90 28.98 -3.63
C THR A 11 -3.90 29.81 -4.43
N THR A 12 -3.76 29.51 -5.72
CA THR A 12 -2.99 30.36 -6.64
C THR A 12 -3.90 31.40 -7.27
N ASN A 13 -3.55 32.69 -7.14
CA ASN A 13 -4.20 33.79 -7.82
C ASN A 13 -3.78 33.91 -9.32
N ALA A 14 -3.22 32.87 -9.89
CA ALA A 14 -2.61 32.85 -11.22
C ALA A 14 -3.63 32.51 -12.32
N SER A 15 -4.49 33.47 -12.68
CA SER A 15 -5.35 33.35 -13.87
C SER A 15 -4.71 33.97 -15.15
N ALA A 16 -3.67 34.75 -15.03
CA ALA A 16 -2.96 35.34 -16.16
C ALA A 16 -2.11 34.30 -16.87
N GLY A 17 -2.45 33.93 -18.09
CA GLY A 17 -1.70 32.91 -18.89
C GLY A 17 -2.43 31.58 -19.08
N ILE A 18 -3.56 31.37 -18.44
CA ILE A 18 -4.39 30.15 -18.63
C ILE A 18 -5.36 30.39 -19.79
N TYR A 19 -5.61 29.32 -20.55
CA TYR A 19 -6.59 29.34 -21.63
C TYR A 19 -8.01 29.39 -21.05
N ASP A 20 -8.70 30.48 -21.35
CA ASP A 20 -10.14 30.65 -21.05
C ASP A 20 -10.93 30.01 -22.20
N TYR A 21 -11.73 29.00 -21.91
CA TYR A 21 -12.45 28.24 -22.92
C TYR A 21 -13.97 28.31 -22.74
N ALA A 22 -14.68 28.30 -23.87
CA ALA A 22 -16.12 28.21 -23.88
C ALA A 22 -16.55 26.74 -23.89
N ARG A 23 -17.27 26.32 -22.85
CA ARG A 23 -17.80 24.96 -22.77
C ARG A 23 -18.68 24.65 -23.97
N GLN A 24 -18.39 23.54 -24.67
CA GLN A 24 -19.09 23.11 -25.85
C GLN A 24 -20.14 22.04 -25.54
N GLU A 25 -21.17 21.95 -26.37
CA GLU A 25 -22.01 20.74 -26.44
C GLU A 25 -21.25 19.69 -27.26
N VAL A 26 -20.89 18.57 -26.65
CA VAL A 26 -20.14 17.48 -27.28
C VAL A 26 -21.02 16.26 -27.38
N ASP A 27 -21.20 15.71 -28.58
CA ASP A 27 -21.96 14.49 -28.75
C ASP A 27 -21.29 13.30 -28.05
N PRO A 28 -22.06 12.29 -27.60
CA PRO A 28 -21.53 11.18 -26.81
C PRO A 28 -20.42 10.37 -27.51
N ILE A 29 -20.46 10.23 -28.85
CA ILE A 29 -19.46 9.47 -29.60
C ILE A 29 -18.14 10.24 -29.62
N THR A 30 -18.15 11.52 -29.92
CA THR A 30 -16.98 12.40 -29.88
C THR A 30 -16.38 12.46 -28.47
N PHE A 31 -17.24 12.54 -27.45
CA PHE A 31 -16.79 12.50 -26.04
C PHE A 31 -15.99 11.22 -25.76
N GLU A 32 -16.54 10.04 -26.08
CA GLU A 32 -15.88 8.76 -25.85
C GLU A 32 -14.60 8.60 -26.68
N VAL A 33 -14.58 9.06 -27.91
CA VAL A 33 -13.38 8.99 -28.77
C VAL A 33 -12.24 9.84 -28.17
N ILE A 34 -12.53 11.06 -27.73
CA ILE A 34 -11.50 11.93 -27.10
C ILE A 34 -11.08 11.33 -25.77
N ARG A 35 -12.01 10.87 -24.92
CA ARG A 35 -11.70 10.21 -23.66
C ARG A 35 -10.75 9.03 -23.84
N HIS A 36 -11.04 8.13 -24.76
CA HIS A 36 -10.18 6.99 -25.06
C HIS A 36 -8.83 7.41 -25.63
N ARG A 37 -8.79 8.49 -26.44
CA ARG A 37 -7.52 9.01 -26.95
C ARG A 37 -6.63 9.56 -25.82
N LEU A 38 -7.20 10.29 -24.85
CA LEU A 38 -6.47 10.80 -23.68
C LEU A 38 -5.90 9.64 -22.81
N LEU A 39 -6.67 8.58 -22.61
CA LEU A 39 -6.18 7.37 -21.93
C LEU A 39 -5.05 6.69 -22.71
N SER A 40 -5.19 6.54 -24.04
CA SER A 40 -4.13 5.97 -24.90
C SER A 40 -2.84 6.80 -24.87
N ILE A 41 -2.93 8.12 -24.79
CA ILE A 41 -1.76 8.99 -24.67
C ILE A 41 -1.00 8.67 -23.39
N THR A 42 -1.70 8.48 -22.27
CA THR A 42 -1.07 8.11 -20.99
C THR A 42 -0.40 6.73 -21.07
N ASP A 43 -1.03 5.75 -21.71
CA ASP A 43 -0.44 4.42 -21.94
C ASP A 43 0.79 4.49 -22.88
N GLU A 44 0.76 5.35 -23.94
CA GLU A 44 1.89 5.61 -24.83
C GLU A 44 3.07 6.27 -24.09
N GLN A 45 2.79 7.19 -23.16
CA GLN A 45 3.80 7.79 -22.26
C GLN A 45 4.48 6.73 -21.41
N ALA A 46 3.69 5.87 -20.74
CA ALA A 46 4.19 4.80 -19.89
C ALA A 46 5.09 3.83 -20.66
N SER A 47 4.65 3.41 -21.85
CA SER A 47 5.42 2.52 -22.74
C SER A 47 6.73 3.16 -23.20
N THR A 48 6.71 4.45 -23.49
CA THR A 48 7.91 5.20 -23.93
C THR A 48 8.92 5.29 -22.79
N LEU A 49 8.47 5.63 -21.59
CA LEU A 49 9.33 5.70 -20.40
C LEU A 49 10.00 4.36 -20.14
N ALA A 50 9.21 3.27 -20.05
CA ALA A 50 9.73 1.93 -19.82
C ALA A 50 10.74 1.47 -20.90
N SER A 51 10.55 1.88 -22.16
CA SER A 51 11.43 1.48 -23.28
C SER A 51 12.76 2.25 -23.33
N VAL A 52 12.78 3.49 -22.84
CA VAL A 52 13.98 4.36 -22.86
C VAL A 52 14.81 4.23 -21.59
N SER A 53 14.18 3.92 -20.45
CA SER A 53 14.83 3.81 -19.16
C SER A 53 15.92 2.73 -19.15
N GLY A 54 17.02 3.03 -18.42
CA GLY A 54 18.09 2.08 -18.13
C GLY A 54 17.92 1.32 -16.80
N SER A 55 16.95 1.72 -15.99
CA SER A 55 16.74 1.20 -14.64
C SER A 55 15.82 -0.02 -14.59
N PRO A 56 16.20 -1.11 -13.90
CA PRO A 56 15.30 -2.25 -13.66
C PRO A 56 14.08 -1.86 -12.80
N LEU A 57 14.14 -0.81 -12.00
CA LEU A 57 12.98 -0.31 -11.27
C LEU A 57 11.89 0.18 -12.23
N VAL A 58 12.27 0.85 -13.30
CA VAL A 58 11.33 1.38 -14.29
C VAL A 58 10.90 0.32 -15.29
N ASN A 59 11.85 -0.40 -15.92
CA ASN A 59 11.53 -1.29 -17.05
C ASN A 59 11.05 -2.69 -16.62
N GLU A 60 11.42 -3.16 -15.42
CA GLU A 60 11.03 -4.48 -14.90
C GLU A 60 9.97 -4.38 -13.79
N ALA A 61 10.24 -3.62 -12.73
CA ALA A 61 9.31 -3.48 -11.62
C ALA A 61 8.15 -2.50 -11.89
N THR A 62 8.25 -1.67 -12.94
CA THR A 62 7.28 -0.64 -13.32
C THR A 62 7.05 0.42 -12.23
N ASP A 63 8.13 0.77 -11.50
CA ASP A 63 8.08 1.76 -10.41
C ASP A 63 8.13 3.19 -10.96
N PHE A 64 7.05 3.57 -11.61
CA PHE A 64 6.83 4.89 -12.19
C PHE A 64 5.33 5.14 -12.42
N ASN A 65 4.97 6.37 -12.75
CA ASN A 65 3.65 6.70 -13.31
C ASN A 65 3.75 7.87 -14.28
N THR A 66 2.73 8.02 -15.15
CA THR A 66 2.57 9.09 -16.11
C THR A 66 1.14 9.64 -16.04
N GLY A 67 0.90 10.85 -16.56
CA GLY A 67 -0.44 11.39 -16.53
C GLY A 67 -0.61 12.70 -17.29
N LEU A 68 -1.87 13.09 -17.48
CA LEU A 68 -2.31 14.35 -18.02
C LEU A 68 -3.10 15.12 -16.95
N TYR A 69 -2.85 16.41 -16.87
CA TYR A 69 -3.39 17.28 -15.82
C TYR A 69 -4.00 18.54 -16.44
N ARG A 70 -5.04 19.08 -15.78
CA ARG A 70 -5.59 20.41 -16.09
C ARG A 70 -4.61 21.51 -15.64
N ALA A 71 -4.98 22.73 -15.93
CA ALA A 71 -4.12 23.90 -15.77
C ALA A 71 -3.56 24.10 -14.35
N PHE A 72 -4.24 23.66 -13.31
CA PHE A 72 -3.83 23.79 -11.91
C PHE A 72 -3.34 22.49 -11.26
N GLY A 73 -3.24 21.40 -12.04
CA GLY A 73 -2.73 20.11 -11.56
C GLY A 73 -3.79 19.05 -11.31
N GLU A 74 -5.07 19.33 -11.58
CA GLU A 74 -6.14 18.33 -11.46
C GLU A 74 -5.89 17.16 -12.43
N VAL A 75 -5.87 15.94 -11.91
CA VAL A 75 -5.63 14.72 -12.70
C VAL A 75 -6.77 14.48 -13.68
N VAL A 76 -6.49 14.47 -14.97
CA VAL A 76 -7.43 14.08 -16.05
C VAL A 76 -7.33 12.59 -16.34
N THR A 77 -6.09 12.11 -16.56
CA THR A 77 -5.78 10.69 -16.72
C THR A 77 -4.51 10.36 -15.97
N MET A 78 -4.41 9.15 -15.45
CA MET A 78 -3.20 8.63 -14.84
C MET A 78 -2.89 7.22 -15.35
N GLY A 79 -1.63 6.86 -15.35
CA GLY A 79 -1.17 5.52 -15.69
C GLY A 79 -1.59 4.48 -14.64
N LYS A 80 -1.48 3.22 -15.03
CA LYS A 80 -1.89 2.05 -14.21
C LYS A 80 -0.72 1.41 -13.47
N THR A 81 0.41 2.11 -13.31
CA THR A 81 1.59 1.57 -12.65
C THR A 81 1.55 1.87 -11.14
N VAL A 82 2.30 2.82 -10.63
CA VAL A 82 2.30 3.17 -9.20
C VAL A 82 1.18 4.17 -8.90
N THR A 83 0.15 3.73 -8.19
CA THR A 83 -1.02 4.58 -7.88
C THR A 83 -0.70 5.72 -6.91
N PHE A 84 0.33 5.59 -6.10
CA PHE A 84 0.80 6.65 -5.20
C PHE A 84 1.16 7.95 -5.94
N HIS A 85 1.68 7.86 -7.16
CA HIS A 85 2.07 9.02 -7.96
C HIS A 85 0.88 9.83 -8.50
N ALA A 86 -0.36 9.37 -8.33
CA ALA A 86 -1.55 10.17 -8.66
C ALA A 86 -1.61 11.47 -7.85
N ALA A 87 -1.37 11.38 -6.54
CA ALA A 87 -1.28 12.57 -5.68
C ALA A 87 0.03 13.32 -5.90
N SER A 88 1.14 12.60 -6.05
CA SER A 88 2.49 13.14 -6.18
C SER A 88 2.61 14.11 -7.36
N LEU A 89 2.30 13.67 -8.58
CA LEU A 89 2.44 14.48 -9.79
C LEU A 89 1.50 15.70 -9.79
N SER A 90 0.28 15.58 -9.27
CA SER A 90 -0.66 16.69 -9.09
C SER A 90 -0.05 17.79 -8.19
N LEU A 91 0.48 17.41 -7.03
CA LEU A 91 1.12 18.34 -6.11
C LEU A 91 2.43 18.92 -6.66
N MET A 92 3.20 18.14 -7.45
CA MET A 92 4.37 18.69 -8.13
C MET A 92 3.98 19.80 -9.11
N VAL A 93 2.88 19.65 -9.87
CA VAL A 93 2.36 20.72 -10.75
C VAL A 93 1.97 21.95 -9.94
N GLU A 94 1.24 21.80 -8.83
CA GLU A 94 0.88 22.90 -7.94
C GLU A 94 2.13 23.66 -7.46
N HIS A 95 3.18 22.95 -7.04
CA HIS A 95 4.44 23.55 -6.59
C HIS A 95 5.24 24.20 -7.73
N VAL A 96 5.23 23.63 -8.93
CA VAL A 96 5.84 24.29 -10.11
C VAL A 96 5.16 25.61 -10.39
N ILE A 97 3.84 25.65 -10.34
CA ILE A 97 3.08 26.91 -10.52
C ILE A 97 3.45 27.91 -9.41
N ALA A 98 3.36 27.48 -8.14
CA ALA A 98 3.60 28.36 -7.00
C ALA A 98 5.02 28.93 -6.94
N ASP A 99 6.04 28.13 -7.27
CA ASP A 99 7.44 28.52 -7.13
C ASP A 99 8.01 29.19 -8.40
N CYS A 100 7.45 28.88 -9.59
CA CYS A 100 8.09 29.24 -10.86
C CYS A 100 7.33 30.28 -11.69
N GLU A 101 6.00 30.41 -11.54
CA GLU A 101 5.19 31.29 -12.43
C GLU A 101 5.64 32.75 -12.38
N ASP A 102 5.84 33.28 -11.19
CA ASP A 102 6.26 34.66 -10.96
C ASP A 102 7.79 34.87 -10.86
N THR A 103 8.57 33.80 -11.03
CA THR A 103 10.04 33.88 -10.91
C THR A 103 10.74 33.62 -12.25
N VAL A 104 10.95 32.35 -12.60
CA VAL A 104 11.59 31.92 -13.87
C VAL A 104 10.61 31.86 -15.03
N GLY A 105 9.32 32.00 -14.74
CA GLY A 105 8.20 31.92 -15.70
C GLY A 105 7.95 30.48 -16.16
N ILE A 106 6.73 30.25 -16.66
CA ILE A 106 6.30 28.98 -17.28
C ILE A 106 5.97 29.27 -18.74
N ASN A 107 6.76 28.72 -19.67
CA ASN A 107 6.68 29.07 -21.09
C ASN A 107 6.46 27.83 -21.98
N PRO A 108 5.96 28.01 -23.21
CA PRO A 108 5.94 26.92 -24.20
C PRO A 108 7.32 26.28 -24.37
N GLY A 109 7.38 24.95 -24.35
CA GLY A 109 8.61 24.19 -24.52
C GLY A 109 9.42 23.98 -23.23
N ASP A 110 8.98 24.50 -22.08
CA ASP A 110 9.63 24.24 -20.81
C ASP A 110 9.36 22.79 -20.32
N MET A 111 10.31 22.25 -19.55
CA MET A 111 10.08 21.11 -18.67
C MET A 111 10.69 21.38 -17.30
N PHE A 112 9.99 20.99 -16.27
CA PHE A 112 10.41 21.17 -14.88
C PHE A 112 10.72 19.82 -14.24
N ILE A 113 11.75 19.76 -13.40
CA ILE A 113 12.12 18.62 -12.61
C ILE A 113 11.91 18.88 -11.13
N VAL A 114 11.39 17.92 -10.38
CA VAL A 114 11.09 17.99 -8.94
C VAL A 114 11.31 16.63 -8.29
N ASN A 115 11.96 16.60 -7.11
CA ASN A 115 11.99 15.40 -6.26
C ASN A 115 11.87 15.71 -4.76
N HIS A 116 11.59 16.97 -4.41
CA HIS A 116 11.53 17.37 -3.00
C HIS A 116 10.24 16.81 -2.34
N PRO A 117 10.32 16.00 -1.25
CA PRO A 117 9.14 15.37 -0.65
C PRO A 117 8.09 16.34 -0.11
N HIS A 118 8.48 17.53 0.37
CA HIS A 118 7.54 18.59 0.76
C HIS A 118 7.04 19.42 -0.42
N LYS A 119 7.39 19.05 -1.67
CA LYS A 119 6.95 19.70 -2.91
C LYS A 119 6.39 18.69 -3.93
N GLY A 120 5.79 17.63 -3.43
CA GLY A 120 5.04 16.70 -4.23
C GLY A 120 5.71 15.34 -4.45
N ALA A 121 7.00 15.13 -4.23
CA ALA A 121 7.59 13.80 -4.26
C ALA A 121 7.14 12.98 -3.03
N LEU A 122 7.23 11.65 -3.12
CA LEU A 122 6.97 10.77 -1.98
C LEU A 122 8.21 10.66 -1.08
N HIS A 123 9.37 10.51 -1.72
CA HIS A 123 10.70 10.56 -1.13
C HIS A 123 11.73 11.05 -2.17
N CYS A 124 12.99 11.27 -1.76
CA CYS A 124 14.00 11.84 -2.66
C CYS A 124 14.27 11.01 -3.94
N PRO A 125 14.22 9.66 -3.93
CA PRO A 125 14.42 8.88 -5.16
C PRO A 125 13.34 9.09 -6.25
N ASP A 126 12.16 9.58 -5.90
CA ASP A 126 11.06 9.79 -6.86
C ASP A 126 11.24 11.11 -7.60
N ILE A 127 11.80 11.06 -8.80
CA ILE A 127 11.99 12.24 -9.65
C ILE A 127 10.83 12.39 -10.61
N GLY A 128 10.12 13.52 -10.52
CA GLY A 128 9.10 13.94 -11.47
C GLY A 128 9.65 14.88 -12.53
N VAL A 129 9.21 14.70 -13.78
CA VAL A 129 9.40 15.67 -14.87
C VAL A 129 8.04 16.06 -15.43
N LEU A 130 7.79 17.36 -15.52
CA LEU A 130 6.50 17.97 -15.86
C LEU A 130 6.67 18.94 -17.01
N ALA A 131 5.76 18.91 -17.98
CA ALA A 131 5.77 19.82 -19.11
C ALA A 131 4.41 20.52 -19.26
N PRO A 132 4.36 21.87 -19.31
CA PRO A 132 3.13 22.60 -19.56
C PRO A 132 2.69 22.44 -21.01
N ILE A 133 1.39 22.33 -21.25
CA ILE A 133 0.78 22.25 -22.57
C ILE A 133 0.17 23.61 -22.92
N PHE A 134 0.61 24.19 -24.02
CA PHE A 134 0.16 25.50 -24.49
C PHE A 134 -0.55 25.45 -25.85
N VAL A 135 -1.57 26.29 -25.98
CA VAL A 135 -2.24 26.64 -27.25
C VAL A 135 -2.35 28.16 -27.29
N ASP A 136 -1.92 28.77 -28.38
CA ASP A 136 -1.92 30.22 -28.56
C ASP A 136 -1.32 31.02 -27.36
N ASP A 137 -0.14 30.57 -26.90
CA ASP A 137 0.57 31.12 -25.74
C ASP A 137 -0.22 31.07 -24.42
N ARG A 138 -1.29 30.27 -24.34
CA ARG A 138 -2.08 30.03 -23.13
C ARG A 138 -1.97 28.59 -22.66
N ARG A 139 -1.71 28.40 -21.39
CA ARG A 139 -1.60 27.06 -20.79
C ARG A 139 -2.97 26.40 -20.68
N ILE A 140 -3.13 25.21 -21.28
CA ILE A 140 -4.34 24.40 -21.22
C ILE A 140 -4.27 23.26 -20.21
N GLY A 141 -3.07 22.86 -19.81
CA GLY A 141 -2.83 21.74 -18.89
C GLY A 141 -1.36 21.38 -18.79
N TRP A 142 -1.11 20.19 -18.30
CA TRP A 142 0.23 19.62 -18.12
C TRP A 142 0.27 18.15 -18.53
N THR A 143 1.44 17.71 -18.87
CA THR A 143 1.81 16.30 -18.96
C THR A 143 2.94 16.04 -17.98
N GLY A 144 2.98 14.86 -17.36
CA GLY A 144 3.98 14.56 -16.36
C GLY A 144 4.29 13.07 -16.26
N GLY A 145 5.47 12.77 -15.75
CA GLY A 145 5.88 11.44 -15.34
C GLY A 145 6.78 11.52 -14.13
N CYS A 146 6.69 10.51 -13.25
CA CYS A 146 7.53 10.32 -12.08
C CYS A 146 8.07 8.89 -12.08
N ALA A 147 9.36 8.73 -11.75
CA ALA A 147 10.01 7.42 -11.69
C ALA A 147 10.99 7.36 -10.52
N HIS A 148 10.99 6.22 -9.83
CA HIS A 148 11.96 5.92 -8.78
C HIS A 148 13.34 5.70 -9.37
N GLN A 149 14.35 6.41 -8.83
CA GLN A 149 15.74 6.35 -9.28
C GLN A 149 16.55 5.37 -8.43
N LEU A 150 17.49 4.66 -9.05
CA LEU A 150 18.36 3.71 -8.33
C LEU A 150 19.27 4.38 -7.31
N ASP A 151 19.70 5.63 -7.58
CA ASP A 151 20.55 6.40 -6.65
C ASP A 151 20.42 7.90 -6.92
N VAL A 152 20.18 8.64 -5.85
CA VAL A 152 20.03 10.11 -5.86
C VAL A 152 21.07 10.81 -5.00
N GLY A 153 22.20 10.16 -4.71
CA GLY A 153 23.20 10.64 -3.78
C GLY A 153 22.79 10.41 -2.32
N GLY A 154 23.17 11.33 -1.42
CA GLY A 154 22.94 11.17 0.01
C GLY A 154 24.03 10.36 0.71
N MET A 155 23.82 10.07 2.01
CA MET A 155 24.83 9.44 2.85
C MET A 155 25.03 7.96 2.54
N VAL A 156 24.00 7.28 2.01
CA VAL A 156 24.06 5.86 1.60
C VAL A 156 23.64 5.71 0.15
N PRO A 157 24.18 4.72 -0.59
CA PRO A 157 23.71 4.40 -1.93
C PRO A 157 22.25 3.96 -1.94
N GLY A 158 21.49 4.33 -2.99
CA GLY A 158 20.10 3.95 -3.15
C GLY A 158 19.06 4.84 -2.45
N GLY A 159 19.52 5.78 -1.61
CA GLY A 159 18.64 6.79 -0.99
C GLY A 159 17.77 6.31 0.17
N PHE A 160 18.00 5.10 0.72
CA PHE A 160 17.34 4.60 1.94
C PHE A 160 18.28 4.72 3.13
N ALA A 161 18.37 5.90 3.72
CA ALA A 161 19.32 6.20 4.81
C ALA A 161 18.70 5.88 6.18
N SER A 162 18.83 4.63 6.65
CA SER A 162 18.21 4.15 7.90
C SER A 162 18.61 4.93 9.15
N ASN A 163 19.77 5.56 9.15
CA ASN A 163 20.31 6.35 10.25
C ASN A 163 20.29 7.88 9.99
N ALA A 164 19.54 8.34 8.96
CA ALA A 164 19.35 9.75 8.70
C ALA A 164 18.54 10.44 9.81
N LYS A 165 18.96 11.65 10.16
CA LYS A 165 18.29 12.54 11.11
C LYS A 165 17.75 13.82 10.45
N ASP A 166 18.09 14.03 9.19
CA ASP A 166 17.69 15.16 8.37
C ASP A 166 17.51 14.67 6.94
N ILE A 167 16.45 15.08 6.28
CA ILE A 167 16.10 14.71 4.90
C ILE A 167 17.25 14.97 3.90
N ARG A 168 18.12 15.97 4.17
CA ARG A 168 19.30 16.28 3.33
C ARG A 168 20.37 15.19 3.33
N GLN A 169 20.31 14.27 4.29
CA GLN A 169 21.18 13.09 4.35
C GLN A 169 20.70 11.97 3.42
N GLU A 170 19.41 11.99 3.04
CA GLU A 170 18.76 10.92 2.28
C GLU A 170 19.01 11.01 0.77
N GLY A 171 19.32 12.20 0.24
CA GLY A 171 19.59 12.39 -1.18
C GLY A 171 19.54 13.86 -1.59
N MET A 172 19.74 14.11 -2.87
CA MET A 172 19.55 15.45 -3.42
C MET A 172 18.08 15.89 -3.28
N LEU A 173 17.88 17.15 -2.93
CA LEU A 173 16.55 17.79 -2.84
C LEU A 173 16.42 18.80 -3.97
N ILE A 174 15.68 18.44 -5.02
CA ILE A 174 15.45 19.28 -6.18
C ILE A 174 14.08 19.94 -6.01
N PRO A 175 14.01 21.27 -5.70
CA PRO A 175 12.77 22.01 -5.79
C PRO A 175 12.36 22.15 -7.27
N PRO A 176 11.20 22.72 -7.61
CA PRO A 176 10.85 22.99 -9.00
C PRO A 176 11.95 23.78 -9.74
N VAL A 177 12.59 23.14 -10.73
CA VAL A 177 13.69 23.71 -11.52
C VAL A 177 13.46 23.38 -12.98
N LYS A 178 13.72 24.33 -13.90
CA LYS A 178 13.70 24.04 -15.33
C LYS A 178 14.86 23.14 -15.73
N ILE A 179 14.56 22.00 -16.32
CA ILE A 179 15.55 21.11 -16.95
C ILE A 179 15.58 21.32 -18.48
N ILE A 180 14.46 21.77 -19.05
CA ILE A 180 14.37 22.29 -20.42
C ILE A 180 13.78 23.71 -20.34
N ASP A 181 14.43 24.68 -20.98
CA ASP A 181 13.97 26.06 -21.06
C ASP A 181 13.67 26.39 -22.53
N ARG A 182 12.38 26.58 -22.86
CA ARG A 182 11.87 26.88 -24.22
C ARG A 182 12.43 25.95 -25.30
N GLY A 183 12.46 24.65 -25.01
CA GLY A 183 12.93 23.61 -25.93
C GLY A 183 14.42 23.30 -25.84
N GLU A 184 15.20 24.09 -25.12
CA GLU A 184 16.65 23.90 -24.98
C GLU A 184 17.01 23.22 -23.67
N MET A 185 17.78 22.13 -23.76
CA MET A 185 18.24 21.37 -22.59
C MET A 185 19.19 22.22 -21.72
N ARG A 186 18.88 22.34 -20.43
CA ARG A 186 19.75 22.91 -19.41
C ARG A 186 20.85 21.89 -19.04
N SER A 187 21.92 21.84 -19.86
CA SER A 187 23.04 20.93 -19.65
C SER A 187 23.73 21.10 -18.32
N ASP A 188 23.77 22.32 -17.78
CA ASP A 188 24.28 22.62 -16.44
C ASP A 188 23.47 21.92 -15.34
N ILE A 189 22.13 21.96 -15.41
CA ILE A 189 21.23 21.28 -14.47
C ILE A 189 21.35 19.75 -14.63
N MET A 190 21.34 19.27 -15.88
CA MET A 190 21.49 17.83 -16.16
C MET A 190 22.81 17.28 -15.60
N ASN A 191 23.92 17.99 -15.81
CA ASN A 191 25.24 17.61 -15.30
C ASN A 191 25.29 17.69 -13.76
N PHE A 192 24.64 18.68 -13.15
CA PHE A 192 24.56 18.78 -11.71
C PHE A 192 23.84 17.56 -11.10
N ILE A 193 22.66 17.21 -11.63
CA ILE A 193 21.86 16.07 -11.14
C ILE A 193 22.60 14.75 -11.34
N THR A 194 23.11 14.48 -12.53
CA THR A 194 23.84 13.25 -12.82
C THR A 194 25.13 13.12 -12.02
N GLY A 195 25.82 14.26 -11.76
CA GLY A 195 27.03 14.31 -10.94
C GLY A 195 26.81 14.04 -9.46
N MET A 196 25.59 14.16 -8.97
CA MET A 196 25.25 13.83 -7.57
C MET A 196 24.96 12.33 -7.38
N SER A 197 24.62 11.60 -8.44
CA SER A 197 24.35 10.16 -8.39
C SER A 197 25.63 9.34 -8.55
N ARG A 198 25.69 8.21 -7.84
CA ARG A 198 26.75 7.19 -8.02
C ARG A 198 26.55 6.38 -9.30
N LEU A 199 25.34 6.46 -9.92
CA LEU A 199 24.96 5.80 -11.17
C LEU A 199 24.56 6.84 -12.25
N PRO A 200 25.49 7.71 -12.70
CA PRO A 200 25.18 8.84 -13.57
C PRO A 200 24.57 8.46 -14.91
N THR A 201 24.94 7.30 -15.47
CA THR A 201 24.41 6.80 -16.74
C THR A 201 22.95 6.37 -16.60
N ASN A 202 22.60 5.66 -15.51
CA ASN A 202 21.23 5.18 -15.27
C ASN A 202 20.27 6.36 -15.07
N ILE A 203 20.59 7.29 -14.16
CA ILE A 203 19.76 8.47 -13.90
C ILE A 203 19.62 9.34 -15.17
N ALA A 204 20.67 9.49 -15.97
CA ALA A 204 20.60 10.24 -17.23
C ALA A 204 19.64 9.59 -18.24
N LEU A 205 19.60 8.26 -18.33
CA LEU A 205 18.68 7.54 -19.21
C LEU A 205 17.23 7.66 -18.70
N ASP A 206 17.02 7.51 -17.40
CA ASP A 206 15.69 7.61 -16.79
C ASP A 206 15.10 9.02 -16.95
N LEU A 207 15.91 10.08 -16.74
CA LEU A 207 15.49 11.47 -17.00
C LEU A 207 15.16 11.70 -18.49
N LYS A 208 15.95 11.16 -19.42
CA LYS A 208 15.63 11.22 -20.85
C LYS A 208 14.35 10.45 -21.19
N GLY A 209 14.10 9.32 -20.52
CA GLY A 209 12.86 8.57 -20.61
C GLY A 209 11.65 9.39 -20.18
N LEU A 210 11.74 10.08 -19.04
CA LEU A 210 10.71 11.00 -18.55
C LEU A 210 10.45 12.17 -19.48
N MET A 211 11.51 12.77 -20.06
CA MET A 211 11.37 13.82 -21.06
C MET A 211 10.72 13.30 -22.35
N ALA A 212 11.11 12.11 -22.83
CA ALA A 212 10.51 11.47 -24.00
C ALA A 212 9.03 11.17 -23.79
N ALA A 213 8.66 10.64 -22.62
CA ALA A 213 7.26 10.44 -22.25
C ALA A 213 6.46 11.74 -22.26
N ASN A 214 7.04 12.84 -21.74
CA ASN A 214 6.38 14.16 -21.79
C ASN A 214 6.22 14.68 -23.24
N HIS A 215 7.17 14.45 -24.12
CA HIS A 215 7.01 14.79 -25.55
C HIS A 215 5.86 14.00 -26.20
N VAL A 216 5.71 12.72 -25.87
CA VAL A 216 4.57 11.89 -26.33
C VAL A 216 3.25 12.48 -25.80
N GLY A 217 3.18 12.84 -24.52
CA GLY A 217 2.02 13.48 -23.93
C GLY A 217 1.66 14.80 -24.60
N LEU A 218 2.64 15.70 -24.73
CA LEU A 218 2.49 17.00 -25.42
C LEU A 218 1.95 16.81 -26.84
N LYS A 219 2.64 15.99 -27.65
CA LYS A 219 2.24 15.74 -29.03
C LYS A 219 0.85 15.15 -29.13
N GLY A 220 0.55 14.14 -28.31
CA GLY A 220 -0.74 13.46 -28.33
C GLY A 220 -1.91 14.37 -28.00
N VAL A 221 -1.76 15.26 -26.99
CA VAL A 221 -2.80 16.23 -26.64
C VAL A 221 -2.93 17.30 -27.72
N LEU A 222 -1.83 17.86 -28.23
CA LEU A 222 -1.86 18.87 -29.28
C LEU A 222 -2.44 18.34 -30.60
N ASP A 223 -2.12 17.10 -31.01
CA ASP A 223 -2.75 16.44 -32.17
C ASP A 223 -4.27 16.27 -31.97
N THR A 224 -4.69 15.99 -30.74
CA THR A 224 -6.13 15.88 -30.39
C THR A 224 -6.80 17.23 -30.46
N VAL A 225 -6.18 18.28 -29.93
CA VAL A 225 -6.64 19.67 -30.02
C VAL A 225 -6.73 20.13 -31.48
N ALA A 226 -5.72 19.84 -32.31
CA ALA A 226 -5.71 20.20 -33.72
C ALA A 226 -6.88 19.54 -34.49
N LYS A 227 -7.29 18.34 -34.09
CA LYS A 227 -8.38 17.60 -34.74
C LYS A 227 -9.77 18.03 -34.29
N TYR A 228 -9.97 18.29 -32.98
CA TYR A 228 -11.30 18.50 -32.42
C TYR A 228 -11.55 19.94 -31.91
N GLY A 229 -10.53 20.78 -31.89
CA GLY A 229 -10.57 22.12 -31.30
C GLY A 229 -10.28 22.09 -29.78
N VAL A 230 -9.63 23.15 -29.30
CA VAL A 230 -9.19 23.24 -27.90
C VAL A 230 -10.38 23.26 -26.94
N ASP A 231 -11.43 24.03 -27.22
CA ASP A 231 -12.60 24.13 -26.34
C ASP A 231 -13.31 22.78 -26.19
N THR A 232 -13.41 22.01 -27.27
CA THR A 232 -14.01 20.64 -27.23
C THR A 232 -13.16 19.71 -26.37
N VAL A 233 -11.85 19.70 -26.53
CA VAL A 233 -10.94 18.84 -25.74
C VAL A 233 -11.00 19.19 -24.26
N LEU A 234 -10.97 20.47 -23.92
CA LEU A 234 -11.08 20.92 -22.53
C LEU A 234 -12.45 20.59 -21.92
N THR A 235 -13.52 20.75 -22.70
CA THR A 235 -14.88 20.33 -22.29
C THR A 235 -14.92 18.84 -21.95
N VAL A 236 -14.27 17.98 -22.75
CA VAL A 236 -14.22 16.55 -22.51
C VAL A 236 -13.38 16.25 -21.26
N MET A 237 -12.21 16.89 -21.08
CA MET A 237 -11.39 16.69 -19.89
C MET A 237 -12.16 17.01 -18.60
N ASP A 238 -12.85 18.15 -18.56
CA ASP A 238 -13.65 18.54 -17.39
C ASP A 238 -14.87 17.63 -17.22
N GLY A 239 -15.52 17.25 -18.32
CA GLY A 239 -16.64 16.30 -18.31
C GLY A 239 -16.25 14.90 -17.81
N MET A 240 -15.04 14.43 -18.07
CA MET A 240 -14.51 13.16 -17.51
C MET A 240 -14.43 13.24 -15.98
N MET A 241 -13.93 14.34 -15.43
CA MET A 241 -13.82 14.53 -13.97
C MET A 241 -15.21 14.68 -13.33
N GLU A 242 -16.11 15.44 -13.95
CA GLU A 242 -17.51 15.57 -13.48
C GLU A 242 -18.23 14.22 -13.47
N LEU A 243 -18.08 13.41 -14.53
CA LEU A 243 -18.67 12.08 -14.60
C LEU A 243 -18.17 11.17 -13.47
N SER A 244 -16.86 11.20 -13.18
CA SER A 244 -16.29 10.42 -12.10
C SER A 244 -16.79 10.90 -10.73
N GLU A 245 -16.90 12.21 -10.50
CA GLU A 245 -17.47 12.78 -9.28
C GLU A 245 -18.93 12.35 -9.09
N VAL A 246 -19.76 12.47 -10.13
CA VAL A 246 -21.18 12.08 -10.07
C VAL A 246 -21.33 10.60 -9.75
N LYS A 247 -20.56 9.74 -10.42
CA LYS A 247 -20.58 8.30 -10.16
C LYS A 247 -20.14 7.96 -8.74
N MET A 248 -19.08 8.57 -8.25
CA MET A 248 -18.57 8.39 -6.87
C MET A 248 -19.63 8.82 -5.85
N ARG A 249 -20.20 10.02 -6.00
CA ARG A 249 -21.26 10.52 -5.11
C ARG A 249 -22.52 9.63 -5.13
N ASN A 250 -22.92 9.14 -6.31
CA ASN A 250 -24.06 8.23 -6.40
C ASN A 250 -23.80 6.94 -5.63
N ARG A 251 -22.59 6.34 -5.78
CA ARG A 251 -22.21 5.14 -5.03
C ARG A 251 -22.17 5.39 -3.52
N LEU A 252 -21.68 6.55 -3.09
CA LEU A 252 -21.69 6.91 -1.67
C LEU A 252 -23.11 7.06 -1.09
N ARG A 253 -24.08 7.55 -1.87
CA ARG A 253 -25.49 7.67 -1.42
C ARG A 253 -26.18 6.32 -1.21
N GLU A 254 -25.68 5.25 -1.82
CA GLU A 254 -26.20 3.89 -1.65
C GLU A 254 -25.72 3.25 -0.34
N LEU A 255 -24.59 3.72 0.20
CA LEU A 255 -23.99 3.20 1.44
C LEU A 255 -24.57 3.90 2.67
N PRO A 256 -24.70 3.21 3.82
CA PRO A 256 -25.21 3.82 5.05
C PRO A 256 -24.24 4.86 5.59
N ASP A 257 -24.77 5.88 6.27
CA ASP A 257 -23.97 6.83 7.03
C ASP A 257 -23.38 6.16 8.26
N GLY A 258 -22.22 6.64 8.73
CA GLY A 258 -21.57 6.04 9.88
C GLY A 258 -20.13 6.48 10.08
N VAL A 259 -19.53 5.90 11.13
CA VAL A 259 -18.12 6.12 11.49
C VAL A 259 -17.40 4.77 11.49
N PHE A 260 -16.31 4.71 10.75
CA PHE A 260 -15.50 3.50 10.57
C PHE A 260 -14.06 3.80 11.00
N ARG A 261 -13.49 2.95 11.86
CA ARG A 261 -12.15 3.21 12.40
C ARG A 261 -11.20 2.05 12.12
N ALA A 262 -9.93 2.39 11.91
CA ALA A 262 -8.84 1.44 11.78
C ALA A 262 -7.55 2.02 12.35
N GLN A 263 -6.64 1.12 12.73
CA GLN A 263 -5.30 1.49 13.19
C GLN A 263 -4.28 0.47 12.72
N ALA A 264 -3.06 0.91 12.45
CA ALA A 264 -1.92 0.06 12.12
C ALA A 264 -0.69 0.54 12.88
N PHE A 265 0.29 -0.33 13.01
CA PHE A 265 1.46 -0.07 13.82
C PHE A 265 2.74 -0.31 12.99
N LEU A 266 3.56 0.72 12.89
CA LEU A 266 4.88 0.64 12.30
C LEU A 266 5.89 0.33 13.41
N ASP A 267 6.67 -0.72 13.21
CA ASP A 267 7.74 -1.13 14.11
C ASP A 267 9.08 -0.53 13.67
N HIS A 268 9.88 -0.09 14.63
CA HIS A 268 11.24 0.43 14.48
C HIS A 268 11.36 1.71 13.63
N ASP A 269 12.03 2.74 14.14
CA ASP A 269 12.16 4.03 13.47
C ASP A 269 13.50 4.25 12.72
N GLY A 270 14.38 3.25 12.76
CA GLY A 270 15.75 3.31 12.25
C GLY A 270 16.80 3.41 13.38
N PHE A 271 16.39 3.83 14.59
CA PHE A 271 17.25 3.95 15.76
C PHE A 271 16.83 3.04 16.90
N GLU A 272 15.51 2.96 17.15
CA GLU A 272 14.93 2.20 18.25
C GLU A 272 13.77 1.33 17.76
N ASN A 273 13.65 0.13 18.35
CA ASN A 273 12.49 -0.75 18.14
C ASN A 273 11.29 -0.22 18.92
N ARG A 274 10.71 0.85 18.43
CA ARG A 274 9.55 1.55 18.97
C ARG A 274 8.37 1.44 18.02
N ILE A 275 7.17 1.32 18.58
CA ILE A 275 5.92 1.24 17.83
C ILE A 275 5.32 2.63 17.59
N TYR A 276 4.96 2.93 16.33
CA TYR A 276 4.24 4.14 15.93
C TYR A 276 2.86 3.78 15.38
N LYS A 277 1.83 4.44 15.93
CA LYS A 277 0.44 4.22 15.54
C LYS A 277 0.03 5.14 14.40
N ILE A 278 -0.54 4.57 13.35
CA ILE A 278 -1.31 5.25 12.33
C ILE A 278 -2.78 4.92 12.60
N HIS A 279 -3.60 5.95 12.81
CA HIS A 279 -5.02 5.82 13.14
C HIS A 279 -5.86 6.63 12.17
N VAL A 280 -6.98 6.05 11.71
CA VAL A 280 -7.97 6.74 10.89
C VAL A 280 -9.37 6.56 11.45
N GLU A 281 -10.12 7.66 11.47
CA GLU A 281 -11.57 7.68 11.60
C GLU A 281 -12.15 8.18 10.26
N LEU A 282 -12.92 7.32 9.58
CA LEU A 282 -13.68 7.65 8.41
C LEU A 282 -15.11 7.99 8.80
N ARG A 283 -15.55 9.21 8.59
CA ARG A 283 -16.97 9.60 8.66
C ARG A 283 -17.57 9.63 7.26
N LYS A 284 -18.60 8.85 7.04
CA LYS A 284 -19.40 8.85 5.81
C LYS A 284 -20.70 9.58 6.09
N GLU A 285 -20.96 10.68 5.37
CA GLU A 285 -22.10 11.58 5.56
C GLU A 285 -22.73 11.91 4.19
N GLY A 286 -23.89 11.35 3.89
CA GLY A 286 -24.57 11.54 2.61
C GLY A 286 -23.72 11.09 1.43
N ASP A 287 -23.14 12.01 0.65
CA ASP A 287 -22.27 11.72 -0.49
C ASP A 287 -20.82 12.18 -0.27
N LYS A 288 -20.38 12.31 1.00
CA LYS A 288 -19.05 12.77 1.40
C LYS A 288 -18.35 11.76 2.30
N LEU A 289 -17.03 11.76 2.24
CA LEU A 289 -16.14 11.02 3.11
C LEU A 289 -15.18 11.98 3.81
N VAL A 290 -15.09 11.90 5.14
CA VAL A 290 -14.12 12.65 5.93
C VAL A 290 -13.14 11.67 6.54
N PHE A 291 -11.89 11.71 6.12
CA PHE A 291 -10.79 10.93 6.66
C PHE A 291 -10.06 11.73 7.74
N ASP A 292 -10.20 11.35 8.99
CA ASP A 292 -9.54 11.97 10.13
C ASP A 292 -8.37 11.12 10.61
N TYR A 293 -7.17 11.56 10.30
CA TYR A 293 -5.91 10.94 10.70
C TYR A 293 -5.23 11.62 11.90
N THR A 294 -5.89 12.56 12.55
CA THR A 294 -5.31 13.35 13.67
C THR A 294 -4.91 12.51 14.86
N GLY A 295 -5.47 11.30 15.02
CA GLY A 295 -5.15 10.31 16.05
C GLY A 295 -3.84 9.54 15.84
N SER A 296 -3.10 9.80 14.75
CA SER A 296 -1.79 9.20 14.50
C SER A 296 -0.70 9.80 15.38
N ASP A 297 0.36 9.02 15.66
CA ASP A 297 1.47 9.44 16.52
C ASP A 297 2.28 10.61 15.95
N ASP A 298 3.12 11.21 16.78
CA ASP A 298 4.11 12.22 16.39
C ASP A 298 5.12 11.63 15.41
N GLN A 299 5.75 12.50 14.62
CA GLN A 299 6.81 12.09 13.70
C GLN A 299 7.95 11.39 14.42
N ALA A 300 8.52 10.40 13.75
CA ALA A 300 9.68 9.65 14.22
C ALA A 300 10.99 10.45 14.04
N PRO A 301 12.02 10.19 14.86
CA PRO A 301 13.33 10.81 14.67
C PRO A 301 14.06 10.31 13.41
N GLY A 302 13.69 9.13 12.89
CA GLY A 302 14.30 8.47 11.75
C GLY A 302 13.45 8.53 10.47
N PHE A 303 13.90 7.85 9.46
CA PHE A 303 13.54 7.94 8.04
C PHE A 303 12.15 7.39 7.63
N VAL A 304 11.34 6.96 8.59
CA VAL A 304 10.07 6.24 8.38
C VAL A 304 8.85 7.14 8.17
N ASN A 305 9.03 8.46 8.31
CA ASN A 305 7.95 9.44 8.21
C ASN A 305 7.40 9.55 6.79
N ALA A 306 6.15 10.00 6.67
CA ALA A 306 5.58 10.46 5.42
C ALA A 306 5.27 11.96 5.48
N THR A 307 5.37 12.61 4.32
CA THR A 307 4.94 14.01 4.16
C THR A 307 3.44 14.06 3.86
N ARG A 308 2.88 15.28 3.75
CA ARG A 308 1.51 15.48 3.25
C ARG A 308 1.26 14.76 1.91
N THR A 309 2.25 14.73 1.02
CA THR A 309 2.15 14.00 -0.25
C THR A 309 1.91 12.51 -0.01
N GLY A 310 2.67 11.91 0.89
CA GLY A 310 2.53 10.50 1.25
C GLY A 310 1.17 10.19 1.87
N LEU A 311 0.64 11.05 2.74
CA LEU A 311 -0.70 10.90 3.29
C LEU A 311 -1.77 10.85 2.19
N LEU A 312 -1.78 11.83 1.27
CA LEU A 312 -2.74 11.85 0.16
C LEU A 312 -2.59 10.63 -0.75
N ALA A 313 -1.36 10.27 -1.07
CA ALA A 313 -1.05 9.11 -1.92
C ALA A 313 -1.56 7.80 -1.31
N GLY A 314 -1.33 7.58 -0.01
CA GLY A 314 -1.82 6.40 0.69
C GLY A 314 -3.36 6.34 0.74
N ILE A 315 -4.04 7.46 0.97
CA ILE A 315 -5.50 7.53 0.95
C ILE A 315 -6.04 7.19 -0.44
N TYR A 316 -5.49 7.79 -1.51
CA TYR A 316 -5.95 7.54 -2.88
C TYR A 316 -5.75 6.08 -3.28
N ALA A 317 -4.58 5.51 -2.99
CA ALA A 317 -4.31 4.10 -3.25
C ALA A 317 -5.22 3.14 -2.46
N GLY A 318 -5.61 3.52 -1.24
CA GLY A 318 -6.54 2.74 -0.43
C GLY A 318 -7.98 2.77 -0.93
N ILE A 319 -8.43 3.89 -1.51
CA ILE A 319 -9.80 4.08 -2.00
C ILE A 319 -10.01 3.41 -3.37
N LEU A 320 -9.09 3.66 -4.32
CA LEU A 320 -9.29 3.31 -5.72
C LEU A 320 -9.66 1.84 -5.97
N PRO A 321 -8.98 0.84 -5.39
CA PRO A 321 -9.30 -0.56 -5.66
C PRO A 321 -10.56 -1.07 -4.94
N ILE A 322 -11.06 -0.36 -3.95
CA ILE A 322 -12.22 -0.81 -3.14
C ILE A 322 -13.52 -0.24 -3.69
N ILE A 323 -13.66 1.09 -3.76
CA ILE A 323 -14.93 1.72 -4.15
C ILE A 323 -14.94 2.25 -5.58
N ALA A 324 -13.78 2.37 -6.24
CA ALA A 324 -13.67 3.01 -7.55
C ALA A 324 -12.98 2.13 -8.61
N TYR A 325 -12.90 0.80 -8.41
CA TYR A 325 -12.19 -0.13 -9.31
C TYR A 325 -12.72 -0.12 -10.76
N ASP A 326 -14.00 0.17 -10.96
CA ASP A 326 -14.70 0.23 -12.25
C ASP A 326 -14.96 1.66 -12.75
N LEU A 327 -14.48 2.67 -12.02
CA LEU A 327 -14.64 4.08 -12.36
C LEU A 327 -13.36 4.63 -13.04
N PRO A 328 -13.47 5.65 -13.89
CA PRO A 328 -12.28 6.33 -14.43
C PRO A 328 -11.49 7.02 -13.30
N TRP A 329 -10.22 6.68 -13.17
CA TRP A 329 -9.35 7.25 -12.14
C TRP A 329 -8.88 8.65 -12.53
N ASN A 330 -9.47 9.66 -11.93
CA ASN A 330 -9.13 11.07 -12.12
C ASN A 330 -9.53 11.90 -10.89
N HIS A 331 -9.25 13.20 -10.94
CA HIS A 331 -9.49 14.13 -9.83
C HIS A 331 -10.95 14.14 -9.34
N GLY A 332 -11.93 13.85 -10.21
CA GLY A 332 -13.34 13.81 -9.86
C GLY A 332 -13.68 12.83 -8.74
N LEU A 333 -12.95 11.69 -8.66
CA LEU A 333 -13.15 10.70 -7.60
C LEU A 333 -12.80 11.24 -6.21
N PHE A 334 -11.91 12.22 -6.13
CA PHE A 334 -11.38 12.75 -4.86
C PHE A 334 -12.12 13.98 -4.36
N LYS A 335 -12.97 14.61 -5.19
CA LYS A 335 -13.77 15.79 -4.80
C LYS A 335 -14.73 15.55 -3.62
N PRO A 336 -15.33 14.37 -3.43
CA PRO A 336 -16.15 14.08 -2.25
C PRO A 336 -15.37 13.91 -0.95
N LEU A 337 -14.03 13.94 -0.99
CA LEU A 337 -13.17 13.66 0.16
C LEU A 337 -12.81 14.93 0.92
N GLU A 338 -12.83 14.84 2.24
CA GLU A 338 -12.21 15.77 3.16
C GLU A 338 -11.17 15.02 3.98
N ILE A 339 -9.96 15.59 4.12
CA ILE A 339 -8.85 14.93 4.80
C ILE A 339 -8.34 15.85 5.91
N LEU A 340 -8.33 15.31 7.13
CA LEU A 340 -7.85 15.97 8.33
C LEU A 340 -6.57 15.26 8.82
N SER A 341 -5.53 16.03 9.08
CA SER A 341 -4.29 15.54 9.66
C SER A 341 -3.70 16.55 10.62
N ARG A 342 -2.73 16.10 11.40
CA ARG A 342 -1.95 16.94 12.29
C ARG A 342 -0.54 17.10 11.74
N GLN A 343 -0.12 18.34 11.53
CA GLN A 343 1.26 18.68 11.17
C GLN A 343 2.22 18.21 12.28
N GLY A 344 3.38 17.69 11.91
CA GLY A 344 4.35 17.08 12.84
C GLY A 344 3.97 15.68 13.29
N SER A 345 3.01 15.01 12.62
CA SER A 345 2.72 13.59 12.80
C SER A 345 3.56 12.72 11.88
N ILE A 346 3.66 11.42 12.17
CA ILE A 346 4.40 10.45 11.37
C ILE A 346 3.95 10.38 9.90
N ILE A 347 2.71 10.79 9.60
CA ILE A 347 2.11 10.78 8.26
C ILE A 347 2.01 12.18 7.62
N SER A 348 2.44 13.21 8.33
CA SER A 348 2.50 14.60 7.87
C SER A 348 3.62 15.30 8.62
N CYS A 349 4.86 14.87 8.40
CA CYS A 349 6.02 15.35 9.14
C CYS A 349 6.41 16.78 8.77
N ASP A 350 7.09 17.44 9.70
CA ASP A 350 7.70 18.76 9.50
C ASP A 350 9.05 18.62 8.78
N PHE A 351 9.34 19.59 7.92
CA PHE A 351 10.71 19.74 7.42
C PHE A 351 11.64 20.16 8.57
N PRO A 352 12.83 19.57 8.73
CA PRO A 352 13.56 18.68 7.81
C PRO A 352 13.53 17.18 8.25
N ALA A 353 12.44 16.68 8.81
CA ALA A 353 12.38 15.27 9.22
C ALA A 353 12.69 14.32 8.04
N PRO A 354 13.50 13.25 8.26
CA PRO A 354 13.81 12.29 7.22
C PRO A 354 12.60 11.41 6.88
N CYS A 355 12.47 11.01 5.62
CA CYS A 355 11.30 10.30 5.11
C CYS A 355 11.59 9.34 3.95
N SER A 356 12.83 8.88 3.77
CA SER A 356 13.18 8.04 2.61
C SER A 356 12.47 6.69 2.60
N GLN A 357 12.13 6.12 3.75
CA GLN A 357 11.28 4.93 3.82
C GLN A 357 9.78 5.27 3.83
N GLY A 358 9.39 6.54 3.78
CA GLY A 358 7.98 6.94 3.83
C GLY A 358 7.05 6.09 2.96
N PRO A 359 7.35 5.89 1.65
CA PRO A 359 6.55 5.06 0.75
C PRO A 359 6.40 3.60 1.18
N LEU A 360 7.44 3.02 1.77
CA LEU A 360 7.48 1.64 2.25
C LEU A 360 7.14 1.53 3.75
N GLY A 361 6.85 2.63 4.43
CA GLY A 361 6.58 2.72 5.86
C GLY A 361 5.24 3.36 6.16
N ALA A 362 5.27 4.59 6.72
CA ALA A 362 4.06 5.27 7.20
C ALA A 362 2.99 5.45 6.11
N MET A 363 3.36 5.79 4.87
CA MET A 363 2.44 5.95 3.75
C MET A 363 1.73 4.62 3.39
N TRP A 364 2.48 3.51 3.37
CA TRP A 364 1.86 2.19 3.10
C TRP A 364 0.85 1.82 4.18
N LEU A 365 1.13 2.14 5.46
CA LEU A 365 0.16 1.90 6.53
C LEU A 365 -1.05 2.85 6.45
N VAL A 366 -0.91 4.04 5.86
CA VAL A 366 -2.06 4.89 5.48
C VAL A 366 -2.92 4.17 4.43
N GLU A 367 -2.32 3.60 3.38
CA GLU A 367 -3.05 2.80 2.38
C GLU A 367 -3.81 1.65 3.04
N VAL A 368 -3.16 0.89 3.91
CA VAL A 368 -3.75 -0.28 4.58
C VAL A 368 -4.91 0.12 5.49
N THR A 369 -4.74 1.16 6.30
CA THR A 369 -5.80 1.65 7.19
C THR A 369 -6.96 2.27 6.41
N THR A 370 -6.68 3.01 5.32
CA THR A 370 -7.71 3.49 4.39
C THR A 370 -8.48 2.31 3.77
N THR A 371 -7.76 1.28 3.29
CA THR A 371 -8.38 0.06 2.74
C THR A 371 -9.33 -0.59 3.73
N GLU A 372 -8.91 -0.69 4.99
CA GLU A 372 -9.71 -1.33 6.04
C GLU A 372 -10.99 -0.55 6.34
N VAL A 373 -10.92 0.78 6.52
CA VAL A 373 -12.15 1.57 6.77
C VAL A 373 -13.07 1.60 5.55
N MET A 374 -12.51 1.63 4.33
CA MET A 374 -13.30 1.52 3.10
C MET A 374 -13.95 0.13 2.97
N SER A 375 -13.24 -0.93 3.31
CA SER A 375 -13.79 -2.30 3.31
C SER A 375 -14.89 -2.47 4.37
N LYS A 376 -14.73 -1.87 5.56
CA LYS A 376 -15.78 -1.84 6.59
C LYS A 376 -17.01 -1.06 6.11
N LEU A 377 -16.82 0.08 5.44
CA LEU A 377 -17.91 0.84 4.82
C LEU A 377 -18.64 0.00 3.75
N MET A 378 -17.91 -0.65 2.82
CA MET A 378 -18.52 -1.52 1.81
C MET A 378 -19.24 -2.72 2.45
N ALA A 379 -18.66 -3.30 3.49
CA ALA A 379 -19.22 -4.43 4.23
C ALA A 379 -20.42 -4.05 5.14
N SER A 380 -20.76 -2.76 5.24
CA SER A 380 -21.95 -2.29 5.92
C SER A 380 -23.24 -2.36 5.06
N HIS A 381 -23.11 -2.72 3.77
CA HIS A 381 -24.22 -2.87 2.85
C HIS A 381 -24.21 -4.25 2.17
N PRO A 382 -25.33 -4.98 2.10
CA PRO A 382 -25.36 -6.37 1.63
C PRO A 382 -24.95 -6.54 0.16
N ASP A 383 -25.20 -5.55 -0.70
CA ASP A 383 -24.85 -5.63 -2.13
C ASP A 383 -23.37 -5.34 -2.37
N TYR A 384 -22.70 -4.64 -1.44
CA TYR A 384 -21.29 -4.23 -1.56
C TYR A 384 -20.32 -5.05 -0.72
N VAL A 385 -20.78 -5.93 0.16
CA VAL A 385 -19.93 -6.77 1.02
C VAL A 385 -18.91 -7.60 0.21
N ARG A 386 -19.24 -7.96 -1.01
CA ARG A 386 -18.36 -8.75 -1.89
C ARG A 386 -17.15 -7.95 -2.40
N GLU A 387 -17.24 -6.62 -2.40
CA GLU A 387 -16.15 -5.73 -2.81
C GLU A 387 -15.16 -5.46 -1.67
N ALA A 388 -15.59 -5.73 -0.41
CA ALA A 388 -14.73 -5.57 0.75
C ALA A 388 -13.60 -6.61 0.75
N GLN A 389 -12.40 -6.17 1.12
CA GLN A 389 -11.19 -6.98 1.15
C GLN A 389 -10.47 -6.80 2.50
N ALA A 390 -10.00 -7.88 3.10
CA ALA A 390 -9.07 -7.83 4.21
C ALA A 390 -7.75 -7.16 3.77
N ALA A 391 -6.92 -6.76 4.73
CA ALA A 391 -5.69 -6.07 4.41
C ALA A 391 -4.81 -6.89 3.44
N PRO A 392 -4.36 -6.31 2.33
CA PRO A 392 -3.33 -6.91 1.50
C PRO A 392 -2.00 -6.94 2.26
N ALA A 393 -0.99 -7.55 1.69
CA ALA A 393 0.36 -7.47 2.23
C ALA A 393 0.77 -6.02 2.47
N SER A 394 1.32 -5.76 3.63
CA SER A 394 1.57 -4.40 4.13
C SER A 394 2.89 -4.27 4.90
N GLY A 395 3.84 -5.15 4.63
CA GLY A 395 5.16 -5.14 5.24
C GLY A 395 6.22 -5.50 4.22
N PRO A 396 6.98 -4.53 3.67
CA PRO A 396 8.10 -4.84 2.81
C PRO A 396 9.24 -5.46 3.62
N ASP A 397 9.95 -6.39 3.02
CA ASP A 397 11.32 -6.75 3.41
C ASP A 397 12.24 -6.31 2.26
N LEU A 398 12.63 -5.05 2.29
CA LEU A 398 13.49 -4.47 1.27
C LEU A 398 14.95 -4.74 1.64
N PHE A 399 15.54 -5.73 1.01
CA PHE A 399 16.96 -5.98 1.04
C PHE A 399 17.63 -5.17 -0.08
N HIS A 400 18.55 -4.30 0.28
CA HIS A 400 19.24 -3.43 -0.67
C HIS A 400 20.75 -3.71 -0.61
N ILE A 401 21.36 -3.95 -1.75
CA ILE A 401 22.81 -4.17 -1.86
C ILE A 401 23.49 -3.00 -2.57
N HIS A 402 24.72 -2.73 -2.19
CA HIS A 402 25.57 -1.75 -2.86
C HIS A 402 27.04 -2.12 -2.74
N GLY A 403 27.82 -1.73 -3.76
CA GLY A 403 29.22 -2.07 -3.87
C GLY A 403 29.66 -2.16 -5.32
N LYS A 404 30.36 -3.23 -5.66
CA LYS A 404 30.72 -3.57 -7.04
C LYS A 404 30.03 -4.85 -7.46
N ASN A 405 29.60 -4.90 -8.72
CA ASN A 405 29.09 -6.12 -9.31
C ASN A 405 30.24 -7.06 -9.74
N GLN A 406 29.87 -8.24 -10.25
CA GLN A 406 30.81 -9.27 -10.76
C GLN A 406 31.73 -8.80 -11.91
N TYR A 407 31.45 -7.63 -12.49
CA TYR A 407 32.26 -6.99 -13.54
C TYR A 407 33.18 -5.89 -13.00
N GLY A 408 33.16 -5.64 -11.69
CA GLY A 408 33.94 -4.58 -11.04
C GLY A 408 33.33 -3.17 -11.17
N GLU A 409 32.10 -3.06 -11.67
CA GLU A 409 31.38 -1.80 -11.88
C GLU A 409 30.60 -1.43 -10.60
N PRO A 410 30.41 -0.13 -10.31
CA PRO A 410 29.52 0.30 -9.23
C PRO A 410 28.10 -0.25 -9.43
N ALA A 411 27.54 -0.87 -8.40
CA ALA A 411 26.19 -1.40 -8.39
C ALA A 411 25.48 -1.03 -7.09
N THR A 412 24.24 -0.60 -7.21
CA THR A 412 23.34 -0.41 -6.08
C THR A 412 21.91 -0.67 -6.57
N ALA A 413 21.20 -1.54 -5.87
CA ALA A 413 19.80 -1.82 -6.17
C ALA A 413 19.12 -2.56 -5.02
N PRO A 414 17.79 -2.38 -4.85
CA PRO A 414 16.98 -3.25 -4.03
C PRO A 414 16.78 -4.61 -4.70
N ILE A 415 16.77 -5.66 -3.90
CA ILE A 415 16.26 -6.98 -4.30
C ILE A 415 14.73 -6.92 -4.13
N LEU A 416 14.01 -6.96 -5.25
CA LEU A 416 12.58 -6.62 -5.30
C LEU A 416 11.65 -7.81 -4.97
N GLU A 417 12.04 -8.69 -4.07
CA GLU A 417 11.21 -9.82 -3.62
C GLU A 417 9.94 -9.36 -2.87
N VAL A 418 9.91 -8.12 -2.41
CA VAL A 418 8.70 -7.46 -1.89
C VAL A 418 7.51 -7.52 -2.87
N MET A 419 7.76 -7.64 -4.17
CA MET A 419 6.73 -7.83 -5.22
C MET A 419 6.08 -9.22 -5.18
N LEU A 420 6.54 -10.15 -4.34
CA LEU A 420 6.00 -11.50 -4.20
C LEU A 420 4.98 -11.63 -3.06
N SER A 421 4.41 -10.55 -2.61
CA SER A 421 3.45 -10.47 -1.51
C SER A 421 2.06 -11.02 -1.86
N GLY A 422 1.26 -11.41 -0.86
CA GLY A 422 -0.10 -11.95 -1.05
C GLY A 422 -1.21 -10.91 -0.88
N GLY A 423 -2.35 -11.12 -1.54
CA GLY A 423 -3.54 -10.27 -1.44
C GLY A 423 -4.45 -10.66 -0.27
N GLY A 424 -5.19 -9.70 0.28
CA GLY A 424 -6.19 -9.95 1.33
C GLY A 424 -7.36 -10.81 0.84
N ALA A 425 -7.99 -11.54 1.76
CA ALA A 425 -9.20 -12.31 1.50
C ALA A 425 -10.42 -11.42 1.25
N TYR A 426 -11.40 -11.94 0.53
CA TYR A 426 -12.71 -11.31 0.30
C TYR A 426 -13.81 -12.04 1.07
N ALA A 427 -14.96 -11.44 1.16
CA ALA A 427 -16.13 -12.05 1.81
C ALA A 427 -16.59 -13.39 1.17
N HIS A 428 -16.20 -13.66 -0.07
CA HIS A 428 -16.70 -14.78 -0.89
C HIS A 428 -15.60 -15.64 -1.52
N ARG A 429 -14.32 -15.33 -1.30
CA ARG A 429 -13.19 -16.07 -1.86
C ARG A 429 -11.89 -15.76 -1.13
N ASP A 430 -10.94 -16.64 -1.29
CA ASP A 430 -9.58 -16.46 -0.81
C ASP A 430 -8.87 -15.29 -1.52
N GLY A 431 -7.86 -14.73 -0.88
CA GLY A 431 -6.95 -13.75 -1.45
C GLY A 431 -6.10 -14.35 -2.58
N ILE A 432 -5.58 -13.47 -3.43
CA ILE A 432 -4.74 -13.89 -4.56
C ILE A 432 -3.33 -14.18 -4.06
N THR A 433 -2.85 -15.40 -4.26
CA THR A 433 -1.47 -15.80 -3.97
C THR A 433 -0.51 -15.05 -4.90
N VAL A 434 0.57 -14.49 -4.33
CA VAL A 434 1.60 -13.70 -5.04
C VAL A 434 0.96 -12.60 -5.90
N SER A 435 0.02 -11.86 -5.31
CA SER A 435 -0.69 -10.77 -5.99
C SER A 435 0.20 -9.55 -6.24
N GLY A 436 1.35 -9.47 -5.59
CA GLY A 436 2.19 -8.28 -5.58
C GLY A 436 1.69 -7.18 -4.65
N GLN A 437 2.26 -6.01 -4.80
CA GLN A 437 1.85 -4.82 -4.07
C GLN A 437 0.62 -4.18 -4.74
N ARG A 438 -0.42 -3.91 -3.97
CA ARG A 438 -1.65 -3.35 -4.50
C ARG A 438 -1.50 -1.93 -5.06
N ASN A 439 -0.59 -1.15 -4.50
CA ASN A 439 -0.28 0.20 -4.96
C ASN A 439 0.53 0.25 -6.27
N ILE A 440 1.07 -0.88 -6.71
CA ILE A 440 1.76 -1.04 -7.99
C ILE A 440 0.96 -2.02 -8.85
N THR A 441 -0.14 -1.56 -9.43
CA THR A 441 -1.14 -2.41 -10.10
C THR A 441 -0.60 -3.18 -11.32
N ALA A 442 0.46 -2.69 -11.96
CA ALA A 442 1.18 -3.35 -13.05
C ALA A 442 2.53 -3.92 -12.59
N GLY A 443 2.81 -3.95 -11.28
CA GLY A 443 4.05 -4.45 -10.72
C GLY A 443 4.32 -5.90 -11.07
N LYS A 444 5.59 -6.21 -11.31
CA LYS A 444 6.06 -7.55 -11.64
C LYS A 444 7.21 -7.92 -10.70
N ALA A 445 7.29 -9.18 -10.32
CA ALA A 445 8.52 -9.70 -9.76
C ALA A 445 9.58 -9.69 -10.88
N PRO A 446 10.76 -9.09 -10.65
CA PRO A 446 11.82 -9.06 -11.66
C PRO A 446 12.23 -10.47 -12.06
N ASN A 447 12.69 -10.60 -13.29
CA ASN A 447 13.27 -11.84 -13.79
C ASN A 447 14.58 -12.13 -13.03
N VAL A 448 14.70 -13.33 -12.45
CA VAL A 448 15.87 -13.76 -11.68
C VAL A 448 17.15 -13.64 -12.51
N GLU A 449 17.14 -14.10 -13.78
CA GLU A 449 18.30 -14.04 -14.67
C GLU A 449 18.73 -12.59 -14.96
N ALA A 450 17.76 -11.66 -15.09
CA ALA A 450 18.07 -10.25 -15.29
C ALA A 450 18.72 -9.62 -14.05
N ILE A 451 18.32 -10.06 -12.85
CA ILE A 451 18.94 -9.64 -11.59
C ILE A 451 20.37 -10.17 -11.50
N GLU A 452 20.57 -11.47 -11.73
CA GLU A 452 21.87 -12.15 -11.63
C GLU A 452 22.90 -11.62 -12.64
N ILE A 453 22.45 -11.14 -13.80
CA ILE A 453 23.34 -10.48 -14.79
C ILE A 453 23.82 -9.11 -14.28
N LYS A 454 22.97 -8.35 -13.57
CA LYS A 454 23.26 -6.96 -13.18
C LYS A 454 23.86 -6.84 -11.80
N LEU A 455 23.48 -7.72 -10.88
CA LEU A 455 23.86 -7.71 -9.47
C LEU A 455 24.65 -8.98 -9.13
N PRO A 456 25.59 -8.91 -8.21
CA PRO A 456 26.44 -10.04 -7.84
C PRO A 456 25.74 -11.03 -6.91
N VAL A 457 24.55 -11.48 -7.28
CA VAL A 457 23.73 -12.45 -6.52
C VAL A 457 23.39 -13.65 -7.37
N LEU A 458 23.29 -14.81 -6.73
CA LEU A 458 22.78 -16.04 -7.33
C LEU A 458 21.65 -16.57 -6.46
N TYR A 459 20.49 -16.81 -7.08
CA TYR A 459 19.32 -17.33 -6.38
C TYR A 459 19.44 -18.83 -6.17
N MET A 460 19.18 -19.27 -4.95
CA MET A 460 19.00 -20.69 -4.63
C MET A 460 17.61 -21.17 -5.04
N TYR A 461 16.60 -20.40 -4.68
CA TYR A 461 15.20 -20.68 -4.99
C TYR A 461 14.34 -19.43 -4.85
N ARG A 462 13.17 -19.48 -5.47
CA ARG A 462 12.02 -18.63 -5.24
C ARG A 462 10.81 -19.54 -5.11
N ARG A 463 10.08 -19.48 -3.99
CA ARG A 463 9.01 -20.43 -3.67
C ARG A 463 7.87 -19.80 -2.88
N ILE A 464 6.66 -20.40 -2.97
CA ILE A 464 5.53 -20.06 -2.10
C ILE A 464 5.88 -20.42 -0.65
N ILE A 465 5.48 -19.55 0.28
CA ILE A 465 5.78 -19.68 1.70
C ILE A 465 4.58 -20.30 2.40
N THR A 466 4.74 -21.51 2.94
CA THR A 466 3.75 -22.18 3.78
C THR A 466 3.42 -21.34 5.01
N ASP A 467 2.14 -21.29 5.41
CA ASP A 467 1.63 -20.57 6.59
C ASP A 467 1.88 -19.04 6.53
N SER A 468 2.11 -18.46 5.35
CA SER A 468 2.31 -17.01 5.24
C SER A 468 1.02 -16.23 5.31
N ALA A 469 -0.08 -16.76 4.79
CA ALA A 469 -1.37 -16.08 4.71
C ALA A 469 -2.12 -16.06 6.05
N GLY A 470 -2.92 -15.02 6.26
CA GLY A 470 -3.87 -14.97 7.36
C GLY A 470 -4.99 -15.99 7.20
N ALA A 471 -5.24 -16.77 8.24
CA ALA A 471 -6.31 -17.76 8.24
C ALA A 471 -7.68 -17.11 8.41
N GLY A 472 -8.70 -17.71 7.81
CA GLY A 472 -10.09 -17.27 7.90
C GLY A 472 -11.00 -18.35 7.31
N ARG A 473 -12.32 -18.08 7.28
CA ARG A 473 -13.22 -18.88 6.43
C ARG A 473 -12.76 -18.78 4.97
N HIS A 474 -12.31 -17.59 4.56
CA HIS A 474 -11.50 -17.38 3.37
C HIS A 474 -10.11 -16.92 3.81
N THR A 475 -9.08 -17.57 3.29
CA THR A 475 -7.69 -17.27 3.64
C THR A 475 -7.16 -16.09 2.84
N GLY A 476 -6.22 -15.34 3.38
CA GLY A 476 -5.40 -14.45 2.57
C GLY A 476 -4.66 -15.21 1.47
N GLY A 477 -4.18 -14.51 0.45
CA GLY A 477 -3.27 -15.07 -0.53
C GLY A 477 -1.88 -15.25 0.08
N LEU A 478 -1.20 -16.33 -0.28
CA LEU A 478 0.15 -16.63 0.16
C LEU A 478 1.17 -15.68 -0.48
N ALA A 479 2.26 -15.43 0.21
CA ALA A 479 3.45 -14.80 -0.36
C ALA A 479 4.42 -15.85 -0.92
N ALA A 480 5.35 -15.40 -1.77
CA ALA A 480 6.55 -16.15 -2.09
C ALA A 480 7.78 -15.47 -1.50
N GLY A 481 8.77 -16.26 -1.13
CA GLY A 481 10.06 -15.82 -0.65
C GLY A 481 11.19 -16.35 -1.52
N ALA A 482 12.38 -15.79 -1.33
CA ALA A 482 13.58 -16.19 -2.06
C ALA A 482 14.78 -16.28 -1.14
N ALA A 483 15.71 -17.15 -1.50
CA ALA A 483 17.02 -17.21 -0.90
C ALA A 483 18.09 -17.05 -1.96
N PHE A 484 19.14 -16.30 -1.62
CA PHE A 484 20.25 -15.98 -2.50
C PHE A 484 21.56 -15.80 -1.72
N PHE A 485 22.67 -15.85 -2.44
CA PHE A 485 24.02 -15.61 -1.93
C PHE A 485 24.83 -14.82 -2.98
N LEU A 486 25.99 -14.30 -2.60
CA LEU A 486 26.83 -13.54 -3.53
C LEU A 486 27.47 -14.46 -4.58
N HIS A 487 27.68 -13.91 -5.79
CA HIS A 487 28.33 -14.60 -6.92
C HIS A 487 29.41 -13.72 -7.53
N ASP A 488 30.60 -14.30 -7.69
CA ASP A 488 31.80 -13.68 -8.28
C ASP A 488 32.28 -12.36 -7.66
N VAL A 489 31.90 -12.12 -6.39
CA VAL A 489 32.44 -11.05 -5.53
C VAL A 489 32.67 -11.59 -4.13
N ASP A 490 33.64 -10.99 -3.42
CA ASP A 490 33.96 -11.40 -2.06
C ASP A 490 33.01 -10.81 -1.02
N GLU A 491 32.56 -9.55 -1.25
CA GLU A 491 31.79 -8.77 -0.30
C GLU A 491 30.99 -7.66 -0.99
N VAL A 492 29.80 -7.37 -0.45
CA VAL A 492 29.01 -6.16 -0.71
C VAL A 492 28.48 -5.61 0.60
N GLU A 493 28.19 -4.30 0.62
CA GLU A 493 27.44 -3.69 1.72
C GLU A 493 25.95 -3.84 1.49
N SER A 494 25.19 -3.93 2.57
CA SER A 494 23.76 -4.15 2.53
C SER A 494 23.02 -3.36 3.61
N LEU A 495 21.78 -3.01 3.32
CA LEU A 495 20.83 -2.51 4.30
C LEU A 495 19.48 -3.23 4.14
N VAL A 496 18.71 -3.25 5.21
CA VAL A 496 17.33 -3.75 5.19
C VAL A 496 16.39 -2.67 5.70
N ALA A 497 15.40 -2.34 4.91
CA ALA A 497 14.31 -1.46 5.30
C ALA A 497 13.00 -2.29 5.35
N CYS A 498 12.58 -2.64 6.56
CA CYS A 498 11.44 -3.53 6.80
C CYS A 498 10.47 -2.90 7.80
N HIS A 499 9.19 -3.21 7.71
CA HIS A 499 8.23 -3.11 8.81
C HIS A 499 7.26 -4.30 8.77
N GLY A 500 6.42 -4.44 9.79
CA GLY A 500 5.65 -5.66 9.96
C GLY A 500 6.51 -6.86 10.32
N TYR A 501 7.62 -6.62 11.01
CA TYR A 501 8.53 -7.65 11.49
C TYR A 501 8.07 -8.22 12.83
N GLU A 502 7.60 -7.36 13.75
CA GLU A 502 6.99 -7.70 15.04
C GLU A 502 5.59 -7.11 15.21
N SER A 503 5.04 -6.51 14.17
CA SER A 503 3.69 -5.97 14.14
C SER A 503 2.90 -6.65 13.01
N PRO A 504 1.78 -7.35 13.31
CA PRO A 504 0.93 -7.93 12.28
C PRO A 504 0.18 -6.82 11.51
N THR A 505 0.76 -6.32 10.44
CA THR A 505 0.23 -5.19 9.66
C THR A 505 -0.86 -5.60 8.66
N SER A 506 -0.77 -6.80 8.07
CA SER A 506 -1.78 -7.34 7.14
C SER A 506 -2.90 -8.03 7.92
N ARG A 507 -3.83 -7.22 8.44
CA ARG A 507 -4.90 -7.70 9.33
C ARG A 507 -6.02 -8.40 8.60
N GLY A 508 -6.63 -9.38 9.27
CA GLY A 508 -7.89 -10.00 8.83
C GLY A 508 -9.09 -9.10 9.10
N LEU A 509 -10.25 -9.47 8.58
CA LEU A 509 -11.53 -8.82 8.82
C LEU A 509 -12.59 -9.84 9.26
N PHE A 510 -13.53 -9.35 10.08
CA PHE A 510 -14.73 -10.09 10.50
C PHE A 510 -14.42 -11.47 11.06
N GLY A 511 -13.43 -11.54 11.94
CA GLY A 511 -12.97 -12.76 12.59
C GLY A 511 -11.80 -13.47 11.91
N GLY A 512 -11.36 -12.99 10.75
CA GLY A 512 -10.14 -13.47 10.09
C GLY A 512 -8.87 -13.10 10.87
N LEU A 513 -7.83 -13.92 10.74
CA LEU A 513 -6.54 -13.69 11.38
C LEU A 513 -5.63 -12.82 10.50
N PRO A 514 -4.66 -12.10 11.10
CA PRO A 514 -3.62 -11.43 10.35
C PRO A 514 -2.74 -12.44 9.62
N SER A 515 -2.02 -12.00 8.58
CA SER A 515 -0.97 -12.79 7.96
C SER A 515 0.24 -12.98 8.88
N GLY A 516 1.15 -13.85 8.49
CA GLY A 516 2.49 -13.91 9.06
C GLY A 516 3.21 -12.57 8.93
N CYS A 517 4.08 -12.25 9.88
CA CYS A 517 4.98 -11.11 9.81
C CYS A 517 6.09 -11.34 8.78
N ASN A 518 6.77 -10.28 8.37
CA ASN A 518 8.02 -10.41 7.61
C ASN A 518 8.98 -11.34 8.36
N HIS A 519 9.62 -12.21 7.61
CA HIS A 519 10.60 -13.14 8.15
C HIS A 519 11.81 -13.16 7.24
N ARG A 520 12.98 -13.07 7.85
CA ARG A 520 14.26 -13.23 7.17
C ARG A 520 15.15 -14.17 7.96
N GLN A 521 16.03 -14.85 7.24
CA GLN A 521 17.09 -15.65 7.83
C GLN A 521 18.40 -15.26 7.16
N PHE A 522 19.41 -14.96 7.96
CA PHE A 522 20.75 -14.63 7.50
C PHE A 522 21.75 -15.59 8.12
N LEU A 523 22.30 -16.48 7.30
CA LEU A 523 23.33 -17.45 7.69
C LEU A 523 24.68 -16.94 7.22
N GLN A 524 25.55 -16.62 8.16
CA GLN A 524 26.91 -16.21 7.89
C GLN A 524 27.87 -17.40 7.98
N ARG A 525 29.00 -17.29 7.25
CA ARG A 525 30.03 -18.34 7.23
C ARG A 525 29.43 -19.72 6.97
N SER A 526 28.56 -19.80 6.00
CA SER A 526 27.82 -21.00 5.69
C SER A 526 28.64 -21.99 4.88
N ASN A 527 28.16 -23.22 4.79
CA ASN A 527 28.75 -24.27 3.96
C ASN A 527 28.28 -24.22 2.49
N ILE A 528 27.64 -23.13 2.03
CA ILE A 528 27.05 -23.04 0.68
C ILE A 528 28.10 -23.34 -0.42
N ARG A 529 29.35 -22.83 -0.26
CA ARG A 529 30.41 -23.06 -1.25
C ARG A 529 30.84 -24.51 -1.36
N ALA A 530 30.85 -25.24 -0.23
CA ALA A 530 31.13 -26.68 -0.23
C ALA A 530 30.02 -27.47 -0.93
N LEU A 531 28.75 -27.15 -0.64
CA LEU A 531 27.61 -27.76 -1.31
C LEU A 531 27.63 -27.56 -2.82
N LEU A 532 27.92 -26.34 -3.28
CA LEU A 532 28.05 -26.02 -4.69
C LEU A 532 29.23 -26.74 -5.36
N ALA A 533 30.36 -26.88 -4.67
CA ALA A 533 31.51 -27.64 -5.18
C ALA A 533 31.17 -29.12 -5.36
N ASP A 534 30.28 -29.67 -4.54
CA ASP A 534 29.75 -31.03 -4.64
C ASP A 534 28.57 -31.14 -5.65
N GLY A 535 28.23 -30.05 -6.36
CA GLY A 535 27.13 -30.00 -7.33
C GLY A 535 25.74 -29.98 -6.70
N ILE A 536 25.62 -29.60 -5.43
CA ILE A 536 24.37 -29.55 -4.67
C ILE A 536 23.89 -28.08 -4.58
N MET A 537 22.70 -27.78 -5.12
CA MET A 537 21.98 -26.54 -4.90
C MET A 537 20.93 -26.78 -3.81
N PRO A 538 21.03 -26.17 -2.62
CA PRO A 538 20.05 -26.39 -1.55
C PRO A 538 18.66 -25.91 -1.94
N GLY A 539 17.63 -26.66 -1.57
CA GLY A 539 16.23 -26.32 -1.76
C GLY A 539 15.61 -25.55 -0.59
N SER A 540 16.33 -25.46 0.54
CA SER A 540 15.88 -24.76 1.74
C SER A 540 17.04 -24.34 2.63
N MET A 541 16.80 -23.34 3.50
CA MET A 541 17.78 -22.90 4.51
C MET A 541 18.14 -24.02 5.49
N ALA A 542 17.23 -24.97 5.73
CA ALA A 542 17.48 -26.12 6.64
C ALA A 542 18.56 -27.10 6.15
N GLU A 543 18.90 -27.05 4.85
CA GLU A 543 19.96 -27.88 4.25
C GLU A 543 21.35 -27.24 4.36
N ILE A 544 21.42 -25.99 4.88
CA ILE A 544 22.64 -25.21 5.00
C ILE A 544 23.02 -25.09 6.47
N THR A 545 24.31 -25.22 6.74
CA THR A 545 24.87 -24.94 8.07
C THR A 545 25.60 -23.61 8.04
N GLY A 546 25.50 -22.83 9.11
CA GLY A 546 26.13 -21.51 9.24
C GLY A 546 25.80 -20.88 10.59
N GLU A 547 26.30 -19.68 10.81
CA GLU A 547 25.97 -18.90 12.00
C GLU A 547 24.78 -17.99 11.70
N GLU A 548 23.66 -18.21 12.38
CA GLU A 548 22.46 -17.39 12.19
C GLU A 548 22.62 -16.04 12.90
N THR A 549 22.46 -14.96 12.16
CA THR A 549 22.38 -13.59 12.68
C THR A 549 20.94 -13.13 12.66
N VAL A 550 20.42 -12.76 13.83
CA VAL A 550 19.06 -12.21 13.99
C VAL A 550 19.15 -10.70 13.99
N PHE A 551 18.45 -10.06 13.06
CA PHE A 551 18.38 -8.62 12.96
C PHE A 551 17.05 -8.08 13.48
N ASP A 552 17.05 -6.83 13.96
CA ASP A 552 15.84 -6.04 14.13
C ASP A 552 15.20 -5.68 12.77
N ALA A 553 14.02 -5.08 12.79
CA ALA A 553 13.31 -4.70 11.57
C ALA A 553 14.14 -3.81 10.63
N LYS A 554 14.99 -2.94 11.19
CA LYS A 554 15.85 -2.00 10.46
C LYS A 554 17.26 -1.99 11.06
N PRO A 555 18.08 -3.02 10.78
CA PRO A 555 19.44 -3.07 11.27
C PRO A 555 20.29 -1.92 10.69
N PRO A 556 21.39 -1.53 11.33
CA PRO A 556 22.45 -0.76 10.69
C PRO A 556 22.92 -1.44 9.40
N GLU A 557 23.60 -0.68 8.53
CA GLU A 557 24.30 -1.28 7.37
C GLU A 557 25.24 -2.39 7.83
N PHE A 558 25.32 -3.46 7.03
CA PHE A 558 26.14 -4.63 7.31
C PHE A 558 26.73 -5.21 6.02
N SER A 559 27.91 -5.82 6.15
CA SER A 559 28.54 -6.52 5.05
C SER A 559 27.91 -7.91 4.84
N VAL A 560 27.77 -8.30 3.58
CA VAL A 560 27.44 -9.65 3.15
C VAL A 560 28.66 -10.21 2.42
N HIS A 561 29.11 -11.37 2.85
CA HIS A 561 30.28 -12.05 2.30
C HIS A 561 29.89 -13.18 1.35
N HIS A 562 30.83 -13.67 0.56
CA HIS A 562 30.62 -14.66 -0.49
C HIS A 562 30.04 -16.01 0.00
N ASP A 563 30.22 -16.34 1.27
CA ASP A 563 29.72 -17.56 1.92
C ASP A 563 28.48 -17.32 2.79
N ASP A 564 27.94 -16.11 2.80
CA ASP A 564 26.69 -15.78 3.49
C ASP A 564 25.48 -16.07 2.61
N VAL A 565 24.38 -16.51 3.24
CA VAL A 565 23.10 -16.78 2.56
C VAL A 565 22.00 -15.97 3.24
N TYR A 566 21.22 -15.28 2.42
CA TYR A 566 20.08 -14.50 2.87
C TYR A 566 18.76 -15.08 2.32
N GLU A 567 17.76 -15.29 3.19
CA GLU A 567 16.39 -15.60 2.81
C GLU A 567 15.48 -14.43 3.23
N CYS A 568 14.65 -13.95 2.32
CA CYS A 568 13.60 -12.96 2.59
C CYS A 568 12.22 -13.55 2.33
N ASN A 569 11.28 -13.28 3.24
CA ASN A 569 9.91 -13.75 3.19
C ASN A 569 8.98 -12.56 3.50
N PRO A 570 8.40 -11.89 2.48
CA PRO A 570 7.51 -10.75 2.68
C PRO A 570 6.19 -11.17 3.33
N THR A 571 5.42 -10.20 3.82
CA THR A 571 4.09 -10.43 4.36
C THR A 571 3.10 -10.92 3.29
N ALA A 572 2.06 -11.60 3.72
CA ALA A 572 0.96 -12.09 2.89
C ALA A 572 -0.35 -11.33 3.18
N GLY A 573 -1.47 -11.77 2.64
CA GLY A 573 -2.77 -11.15 2.87
C GLY A 573 -3.44 -11.62 4.16
N GLY A 574 -4.26 -10.75 4.78
CA GLY A 574 -5.11 -11.09 5.92
C GLY A 574 -6.31 -11.98 5.54
N GLY A 575 -6.82 -12.76 6.50
CA GLY A 575 -7.97 -13.65 6.33
C GLY A 575 -9.32 -12.94 6.49
N TRP A 576 -10.39 -13.62 6.12
CA TRP A 576 -11.78 -13.15 6.28
C TRP A 576 -12.63 -14.22 6.98
N GLY A 577 -13.35 -13.84 8.04
CA GLY A 577 -14.25 -14.74 8.77
C GLY A 577 -13.52 -15.70 9.71
N ASP A 578 -14.29 -16.37 10.57
CA ASP A 578 -13.74 -17.30 11.57
C ASP A 578 -13.03 -18.51 10.87
N PRO A 579 -11.74 -18.78 11.15
CA PRO A 579 -11.00 -19.90 10.54
C PRO A 579 -11.68 -21.27 10.71
N ILE A 580 -12.35 -21.51 11.83
CA ILE A 580 -13.05 -22.79 12.05
C ILE A 580 -14.33 -22.95 11.23
N GLU A 581 -14.69 -21.97 10.41
CA GLU A 581 -15.79 -22.06 9.43
C GLU A 581 -15.32 -22.45 8.01
N ARG A 582 -13.99 -22.52 7.75
CA ARG A 582 -13.46 -23.04 6.48
C ARG A 582 -13.83 -24.50 6.32
N LEU A 583 -14.22 -24.92 5.11
CA LEU A 583 -14.61 -26.30 4.84
C LEU A 583 -13.44 -27.26 5.13
N PRO A 584 -13.66 -28.39 5.83
CA PRO A 584 -12.59 -29.31 6.19
C PRO A 584 -11.81 -29.83 4.98
N ASP A 585 -12.50 -30.11 3.86
CA ASP A 585 -11.86 -30.58 2.63
C ASP A 585 -11.01 -29.51 1.95
N GLU A 586 -11.40 -28.23 2.05
CA GLU A 586 -10.56 -27.11 1.58
C GLU A 586 -9.27 -27.02 2.38
N VAL A 587 -9.34 -27.17 3.72
CA VAL A 587 -8.16 -27.18 4.58
C VAL A 587 -7.25 -28.38 4.27
N ALA A 588 -7.83 -29.55 4.04
CA ALA A 588 -7.06 -30.74 3.64
C ALA A 588 -6.34 -30.53 2.29
N ALA A 589 -7.02 -29.92 1.33
CA ALA A 589 -6.43 -29.56 0.03
C ALA A 589 -5.32 -28.50 0.19
N ASP A 590 -5.51 -27.49 1.04
CA ASP A 590 -4.50 -26.48 1.35
C ASP A 590 -3.23 -27.11 1.92
N VAL A 591 -3.37 -28.10 2.83
CA VAL A 591 -2.22 -28.84 3.37
C VAL A 591 -1.55 -29.68 2.29
N ALA A 592 -2.32 -30.38 1.48
CA ALA A 592 -1.78 -31.22 0.39
C ALA A 592 -0.99 -30.41 -0.65
N HIS A 593 -1.38 -29.14 -0.88
CA HIS A 593 -0.69 -28.21 -1.77
C HIS A 593 0.43 -27.40 -1.08
N GLY A 594 0.66 -27.60 0.22
CA GLY A 594 1.69 -26.89 0.98
C GLY A 594 1.35 -25.41 1.30
N ALA A 595 0.09 -25.02 1.16
CA ALA A 595 -0.37 -23.69 1.54
C ALA A 595 -0.32 -23.48 3.05
N PHE A 596 -0.79 -24.47 3.80
CA PHE A 596 -0.74 -24.51 5.26
C PHE A 596 -0.10 -25.82 5.75
N SER A 597 0.48 -25.77 6.94
CA SER A 597 0.99 -26.96 7.61
C SER A 597 -0.14 -27.80 8.23
N ALA A 598 0.12 -29.09 8.48
CA ALA A 598 -0.82 -29.93 9.22
C ALA A 598 -1.04 -29.43 10.67
N GLU A 599 -0.06 -28.73 11.24
CA GLU A 599 -0.17 -28.07 12.53
C GLU A 599 -1.17 -26.92 12.47
N SER A 600 -1.06 -26.04 11.49
CA SER A 600 -2.03 -24.96 11.26
C SER A 600 -3.44 -25.51 10.97
N ALA A 601 -3.57 -26.58 10.20
CA ALA A 601 -4.86 -27.24 9.97
C ALA A 601 -5.52 -27.64 11.30
N ARG A 602 -4.77 -28.23 12.22
CA ARG A 602 -5.27 -28.66 13.54
C ARG A 602 -5.54 -27.47 14.48
N ASP A 603 -4.55 -26.59 14.66
CA ASP A 603 -4.54 -25.61 15.76
C ASP A 603 -5.29 -24.33 15.41
N ILE A 604 -5.29 -23.93 14.13
CA ILE A 604 -5.94 -22.71 13.64
C ILE A 604 -7.32 -23.00 13.03
N PHE A 605 -7.40 -23.95 12.10
CA PHE A 605 -8.66 -24.27 11.39
C PHE A 605 -9.53 -25.30 12.12
N GLY A 606 -8.98 -25.94 13.15
CA GLY A 606 -9.68 -26.98 13.89
C GLY A 606 -10.03 -28.20 13.02
N VAL A 607 -9.14 -28.58 12.08
CA VAL A 607 -9.32 -29.72 11.19
C VAL A 607 -8.35 -30.83 11.53
N SER A 608 -8.88 -32.01 11.76
CA SER A 608 -8.10 -33.25 11.95
C SER A 608 -7.93 -33.95 10.61
N LEU A 609 -6.70 -34.26 10.23
CA LEU A 609 -6.39 -35.04 9.03
C LEU A 609 -6.16 -36.48 9.41
N ASN A 610 -6.63 -37.43 8.59
CA ASN A 610 -6.36 -38.82 8.72
C ASN A 610 -4.99 -39.20 8.13
N GLU A 611 -4.57 -40.46 8.23
CA GLU A 611 -3.27 -40.95 7.76
C GLU A 611 -3.05 -40.79 6.24
N THR A 612 -4.12 -40.61 5.47
CA THR A 612 -4.07 -40.42 4.02
C THR A 612 -4.13 -38.90 3.63
N GLY A 613 -4.17 -38.00 4.62
CA GLY A 613 -4.17 -36.56 4.41
C GLY A 613 -5.55 -35.93 4.13
N PHE A 614 -6.63 -36.74 4.17
CA PHE A 614 -8.00 -36.22 4.05
C PHE A 614 -8.55 -35.76 5.41
N ALA A 615 -9.56 -34.90 5.39
CA ALA A 615 -10.24 -34.48 6.60
C ALA A 615 -10.99 -35.66 7.27
N ASP A 616 -10.79 -35.82 8.59
CA ASP A 616 -11.61 -36.69 9.44
C ASP A 616 -12.78 -35.86 10.00
N GLU A 617 -13.97 -36.09 9.48
CA GLU A 617 -15.16 -35.31 9.82
C GLU A 617 -15.51 -35.39 11.32
N ASP A 618 -15.50 -36.60 11.90
CA ASP A 618 -15.86 -36.81 13.31
C ASP A 618 -14.84 -36.20 14.27
N ALA A 619 -13.56 -36.37 13.99
CA ALA A 619 -12.48 -35.80 14.79
C ALA A 619 -12.47 -34.27 14.65
N THR A 620 -12.71 -33.74 13.45
CA THR A 620 -12.83 -32.32 13.16
C THR A 620 -14.00 -31.67 13.91
N ALA A 621 -15.19 -32.29 13.87
CA ALA A 621 -16.35 -31.79 14.62
C ALA A 621 -16.05 -31.68 16.11
N LYS A 622 -15.49 -32.73 16.70
CA LYS A 622 -15.10 -32.74 18.12
C LYS A 622 -14.03 -31.70 18.47
N LEU A 623 -13.09 -31.45 17.54
CA LEU A 623 -12.05 -30.45 17.74
C LEU A 623 -12.63 -29.04 17.70
N ARG A 624 -13.47 -28.73 16.72
CA ARG A 624 -14.16 -27.45 16.60
C ARG A 624 -15.10 -27.17 17.77
N ASP A 625 -15.79 -28.19 18.29
CA ASP A 625 -16.61 -28.06 19.49
C ASP A 625 -15.78 -27.73 20.73
N ARG A 626 -14.59 -28.31 20.87
CA ARG A 626 -13.64 -27.95 21.94
C ARG A 626 -13.18 -26.50 21.82
N ILE A 627 -12.86 -26.03 20.60
CA ILE A 627 -12.48 -24.63 20.37
C ILE A 627 -13.63 -23.69 20.75
N ARG A 628 -14.88 -24.00 20.35
CA ARG A 628 -16.04 -23.20 20.75
C ARG A 628 -16.25 -23.23 22.26
N ALA A 629 -16.10 -24.39 22.91
CA ALA A 629 -16.21 -24.51 24.35
C ALA A 629 -15.13 -23.70 25.09
N ASP A 630 -13.88 -23.67 24.61
CA ASP A 630 -12.83 -22.79 25.15
C ASP A 630 -13.23 -21.31 25.02
N ARG A 631 -13.65 -20.88 23.83
CA ARG A 631 -14.10 -19.51 23.59
C ARG A 631 -15.28 -19.10 24.50
N MET A 632 -16.15 -20.02 24.87
CA MET A 632 -17.24 -19.78 25.81
C MET A 632 -16.76 -19.53 27.24
N THR A 633 -15.53 -19.84 27.58
CA THR A 633 -14.92 -19.55 28.90
C THR A 633 -14.27 -18.18 28.97
N TRP A 634 -14.09 -17.50 27.83
CA TRP A 634 -13.43 -16.20 27.80
C TRP A 634 -14.25 -15.13 28.53
N PRO A 635 -13.62 -14.15 29.18
CA PRO A 635 -14.31 -13.09 29.91
C PRO A 635 -15.17 -12.21 28.98
N VAL A 636 -16.08 -11.50 29.60
CA VAL A 636 -16.95 -10.46 29.00
C VAL A 636 -16.93 -9.26 29.96
N ASP A 637 -16.71 -8.07 29.44
CA ASP A 637 -16.63 -6.85 30.26
C ASP A 637 -18.01 -6.34 30.66
N LYS A 638 -18.99 -6.39 29.76
CA LYS A 638 -20.35 -5.96 29.97
C LYS A 638 -21.34 -7.09 29.62
N MET A 639 -22.35 -7.25 30.48
CA MET A 639 -23.44 -8.19 30.21
C MET A 639 -24.65 -7.43 29.65
N LEU A 640 -25.22 -7.94 28.57
CA LEU A 640 -26.48 -7.43 28.06
C LEU A 640 -27.58 -7.78 29.10
N GLY A 641 -28.34 -6.75 29.51
CA GLY A 641 -29.46 -6.93 30.43
C GLY A 641 -30.60 -7.75 29.79
N THR A 642 -31.78 -7.18 29.63
CA THR A 642 -32.90 -7.85 28.97
C THR A 642 -32.66 -7.81 27.43
N PRO A 643 -32.50 -8.96 26.73
CA PRO A 643 -32.38 -8.97 25.31
C PRO A 643 -33.60 -8.35 24.59
N PRO A 644 -33.40 -7.62 23.49
CA PRO A 644 -34.51 -7.06 22.71
C PRO A 644 -35.34 -8.14 22.04
N ASN A 645 -36.64 -7.83 21.81
CA ASN A 645 -37.47 -8.69 20.97
C ASN A 645 -37.13 -8.44 19.48
N LEU A 646 -36.47 -9.40 18.83
CA LEU A 646 -36.06 -9.30 17.43
C LEU A 646 -37.12 -9.79 16.44
N SER A 647 -38.30 -10.26 16.86
CA SER A 647 -39.32 -10.86 15.97
C SER A 647 -39.87 -9.90 14.90
N LYS A 648 -39.78 -8.59 15.14
CA LYS A 648 -40.18 -7.52 14.20
C LYS A 648 -39.02 -6.60 13.81
N ALA A 649 -37.80 -7.02 14.09
CA ALA A 649 -36.63 -6.22 13.77
C ALA A 649 -36.42 -6.15 12.26
N SER A 650 -35.99 -4.98 11.79
CA SER A 650 -35.57 -4.76 10.41
C SER A 650 -34.06 -4.54 10.32
N ARG A 651 -33.42 -5.09 9.31
CA ARG A 651 -31.99 -4.86 9.09
C ARG A 651 -31.75 -3.42 8.63
N ILE A 652 -30.85 -2.73 9.31
CA ILE A 652 -30.36 -1.39 8.97
C ILE A 652 -29.08 -1.50 8.16
N ALA A 653 -28.12 -2.34 8.62
CA ALA A 653 -26.83 -2.52 7.95
C ALA A 653 -26.29 -3.92 8.23
N THR A 654 -25.30 -4.31 7.43
CA THR A 654 -24.47 -5.51 7.69
C THR A 654 -23.17 -5.12 8.40
N VAL A 655 -22.57 -6.06 9.13
CA VAL A 655 -21.23 -5.95 9.71
C VAL A 655 -20.45 -7.14 9.16
N GLY A 656 -19.99 -6.96 7.92
CA GLY A 656 -19.52 -8.06 7.12
C GLY A 656 -20.58 -9.14 6.96
N ASP A 657 -20.20 -10.37 7.26
CA ASP A 657 -21.09 -11.53 7.29
C ASP A 657 -21.22 -12.14 8.71
N VAL A 658 -20.65 -11.46 9.72
CA VAL A 658 -20.62 -11.96 11.12
C VAL A 658 -21.73 -11.39 12.00
N ALA A 659 -22.17 -10.18 11.70
CA ALA A 659 -23.24 -9.53 12.44
C ALA A 659 -24.11 -8.62 11.55
N GLU A 660 -25.24 -8.16 12.07
CA GLU A 660 -26.12 -7.17 11.46
C GLU A 660 -26.48 -6.12 12.50
N VAL A 661 -26.71 -4.89 12.04
CA VAL A 661 -27.36 -3.85 12.86
C VAL A 661 -28.86 -3.94 12.56
N MET A 662 -29.62 -4.29 13.61
CA MET A 662 -31.06 -4.50 13.54
C MET A 662 -31.80 -3.40 14.30
N GLY A 663 -32.80 -2.79 13.67
CA GLY A 663 -33.70 -1.81 14.26
C GLY A 663 -34.91 -2.47 14.90
N THR A 664 -35.27 -2.07 16.12
CA THR A 664 -36.48 -2.49 16.86
C THR A 664 -37.18 -1.27 17.48
N ASP A 665 -38.37 -1.47 18.02
CA ASP A 665 -39.08 -0.41 18.78
C ASP A 665 -38.28 0.04 20.05
N ALA A 666 -37.32 -0.80 20.50
CA ALA A 666 -36.48 -0.54 21.68
C ALA A 666 -35.09 0.02 21.35
N GLY A 667 -34.81 0.36 20.10
CA GLY A 667 -33.51 0.86 19.64
C GLY A 667 -32.83 -0.03 18.63
N ARG A 668 -31.55 0.21 18.39
CA ARG A 668 -30.71 -0.52 17.40
C ARG A 668 -29.76 -1.47 18.12
N TRP A 669 -29.47 -2.60 17.50
CA TRP A 669 -28.75 -3.70 18.14
C TRP A 669 -27.79 -4.37 17.19
N PHE A 670 -26.57 -4.65 17.62
CA PHE A 670 -25.69 -5.61 16.98
C PHE A 670 -26.20 -7.02 17.23
N VAL A 671 -26.45 -7.78 16.17
CA VAL A 671 -27.01 -9.13 16.22
C VAL A 671 -26.10 -10.10 15.48
N CYS A 672 -25.70 -11.19 16.11
CA CYS A 672 -24.88 -12.23 15.46
C CYS A 672 -25.67 -12.93 14.37
N THR A 673 -25.11 -13.04 13.17
CA THR A 673 -25.77 -13.72 12.01
C THR A 673 -25.87 -15.24 12.20
N ASN A 674 -24.98 -15.87 12.98
CA ASN A 674 -24.96 -17.32 13.18
C ASN A 674 -26.04 -17.79 14.17
N CYS A 675 -26.23 -17.11 15.30
CA CYS A 675 -27.19 -17.55 16.35
C CYS A 675 -28.36 -16.59 16.57
N THR A 676 -28.45 -15.52 15.80
CA THR A 676 -29.50 -14.50 15.87
C THR A 676 -29.70 -13.86 17.27
N THR A 677 -28.63 -13.88 18.10
CA THR A 677 -28.66 -13.28 19.43
C THR A 677 -28.15 -11.83 19.37
N ALA A 678 -28.83 -10.92 20.05
CA ALA A 678 -28.35 -9.55 20.24
C ALA A 678 -27.08 -9.57 21.10
N ILE A 679 -26.05 -8.88 20.63
CA ILE A 679 -24.75 -8.77 21.30
C ILE A 679 -24.72 -7.51 22.16
N ALA A 680 -25.04 -6.35 21.59
CA ALA A 680 -24.92 -5.03 22.20
C ALA A 680 -25.91 -4.02 21.59
N PRO A 681 -26.21 -2.91 22.29
CA PRO A 681 -26.78 -1.72 21.66
C PRO A 681 -25.84 -1.19 20.56
N ALA A 682 -26.37 -0.73 19.45
CA ALA A 682 -25.56 -0.30 18.31
C ALA A 682 -24.78 1.01 18.56
N GLU A 683 -25.17 1.76 19.60
CA GLU A 683 -24.53 2.99 20.04
C GLU A 683 -23.35 2.76 21.02
N GLU A 684 -23.14 1.51 21.44
CA GLU A 684 -22.04 1.13 22.33
C GLU A 684 -21.05 0.23 21.61
N ASN A 685 -19.80 0.24 22.08
CA ASN A 685 -18.79 -0.65 21.54
C ASN A 685 -19.16 -2.12 21.81
N TRP A 686 -19.58 -2.84 20.77
CA TRP A 686 -20.02 -4.23 20.88
C TRP A 686 -18.94 -5.17 21.42
N LYS A 687 -17.65 -4.81 21.30
CA LYS A 687 -16.50 -5.59 21.78
C LYS A 687 -16.51 -5.73 23.30
N ASP A 688 -17.05 -4.73 24.03
CA ASP A 688 -17.22 -4.81 25.50
C ASP A 688 -18.21 -5.91 25.91
N TYR A 689 -19.14 -6.25 25.03
CA TYR A 689 -20.17 -7.28 25.23
C TYR A 689 -19.78 -8.64 24.64
N ALA A 690 -18.73 -8.69 23.85
CA ALA A 690 -18.20 -9.93 23.28
C ALA A 690 -17.30 -10.67 24.28
N ARG A 691 -17.20 -11.97 24.13
CA ARG A 691 -16.16 -12.74 24.80
C ARG A 691 -14.81 -12.39 24.19
N HIS A 692 -13.79 -12.14 25.02
CA HIS A 692 -12.50 -11.71 24.51
C HIS A 692 -11.33 -12.41 25.20
N LYS A 693 -10.22 -12.53 24.47
CA LYS A 693 -8.96 -13.09 24.98
C LYS A 693 -7.77 -12.53 24.19
N ALA A 694 -6.73 -12.14 24.91
CA ALA A 694 -5.46 -11.83 24.27
C ALA A 694 -4.86 -13.09 23.63
N ALA A 695 -4.51 -13.00 22.36
CA ALA A 695 -3.89 -14.08 21.62
C ALA A 695 -2.38 -14.15 21.87
N THR A 696 -1.85 -15.35 21.88
CA THR A 696 -0.41 -15.59 21.73
C THR A 696 -0.05 -15.70 20.24
N PRO A 697 1.22 -15.55 19.84
CA PRO A 697 1.62 -15.82 18.45
C PRO A 697 1.13 -17.18 17.92
N ALA A 698 1.17 -18.22 18.74
CA ALA A 698 0.71 -19.57 18.36
C ALA A 698 -0.80 -19.64 18.08
N ASP A 699 -1.61 -18.80 18.70
CA ASP A 699 -3.06 -18.70 18.43
C ASP A 699 -3.39 -18.06 17.07
N LEU A 700 -2.40 -17.40 16.42
CA LEU A 700 -2.55 -16.65 15.19
C LEU A 700 -1.86 -17.28 13.98
N GLY A 701 -0.84 -18.10 14.23
CA GLY A 701 -0.09 -18.82 13.21
C GLY A 701 1.42 -18.83 13.49
N PRO A 702 2.17 -19.78 12.89
CA PRO A 702 3.58 -20.02 13.23
C PRO A 702 4.51 -18.87 12.81
N ARG A 703 4.05 -17.99 11.92
CA ARG A 703 4.84 -16.87 11.41
C ARG A 703 4.47 -15.52 12.01
N VAL A 704 3.53 -15.48 12.97
CA VAL A 704 3.10 -14.23 13.61
C VAL A 704 4.04 -13.91 14.78
N ARG A 705 4.47 -12.64 14.84
CA ARG A 705 5.21 -12.07 15.98
C ARG A 705 4.41 -10.89 16.52
N ILE A 706 4.54 -10.62 17.82
CA ILE A 706 3.82 -9.55 18.49
C ILE A 706 4.84 -8.78 19.33
N HIS A 707 5.03 -7.51 18.99
CA HIS A 707 5.89 -6.59 19.74
C HIS A 707 5.44 -6.49 21.21
N ALA A 708 6.38 -6.26 22.13
CA ALA A 708 6.10 -6.19 23.57
C ALA A 708 5.04 -5.14 23.94
N ASP A 709 4.97 -4.02 23.20
CA ASP A 709 4.00 -2.94 23.41
C ASP A 709 2.64 -3.21 22.74
N LEU A 710 2.50 -4.28 21.98
CA LEU A 710 1.26 -4.66 21.30
C LEU A 710 0.59 -5.85 21.97
N GLU A 711 -0.71 -5.93 21.78
CA GLU A 711 -1.50 -7.11 22.03
C GLU A 711 -2.51 -7.35 20.90
N VAL A 712 -2.83 -8.60 20.66
CA VAL A 712 -3.84 -8.99 19.68
C VAL A 712 -5.02 -9.58 20.43
N MET A 713 -6.16 -8.90 20.34
CA MET A 713 -7.40 -9.30 21.02
C MET A 713 -8.31 -10.05 20.05
N ARG A 714 -8.78 -11.21 20.46
CA ARG A 714 -9.80 -11.99 19.75
C ARG A 714 -11.14 -11.77 20.42
N HIS A 715 -12.16 -11.48 19.62
CA HIS A 715 -13.53 -11.24 20.10
C HIS A 715 -14.48 -12.30 19.54
N ALA A 716 -15.30 -12.90 20.37
CA ALA A 716 -16.24 -13.96 19.99
C ALA A 716 -17.65 -13.65 20.47
N CYS A 717 -18.65 -14.15 19.74
CA CYS A 717 -20.06 -14.02 20.10
C CYS A 717 -20.29 -14.62 21.50
N PRO A 718 -20.96 -13.88 22.43
CA PRO A 718 -21.18 -14.35 23.79
C PRO A 718 -22.08 -15.60 23.88
N SER A 719 -22.85 -15.90 22.82
CA SER A 719 -23.82 -16.99 22.79
C SER A 719 -23.40 -18.22 22.01
N CYS A 720 -22.70 -18.06 20.85
CA CYS A 720 -22.33 -19.19 19.98
C CYS A 720 -20.83 -19.35 19.78
N ALA A 721 -20.00 -18.51 20.38
CA ALA A 721 -18.54 -18.53 20.28
C ALA A 721 -17.97 -18.36 18.87
N ARG A 722 -18.77 -17.89 17.89
CA ARG A 722 -18.25 -17.49 16.58
C ARG A 722 -17.27 -16.34 16.77
N GLN A 723 -16.06 -16.41 16.17
CA GLN A 723 -15.11 -15.30 16.20
C GLN A 723 -15.63 -14.17 15.30
N LEU A 724 -15.72 -12.97 15.87
CA LEU A 724 -16.31 -11.81 15.20
C LEU A 724 -15.24 -10.81 14.74
N ASP A 725 -14.14 -10.70 15.50
CA ASP A 725 -13.05 -9.78 15.19
C ASP A 725 -11.72 -10.22 15.81
N VAL A 726 -10.62 -9.75 15.21
CA VAL A 726 -9.26 -9.90 15.71
C VAL A 726 -8.55 -8.55 15.58
N GLU A 727 -8.37 -7.89 16.71
CA GLU A 727 -7.86 -6.53 16.79
C GLU A 727 -6.40 -6.50 17.25
N VAL A 728 -5.55 -5.77 16.53
CA VAL A 728 -4.20 -5.41 16.96
C VAL A 728 -4.25 -4.03 17.59
N LYS A 729 -3.78 -3.91 18.84
CA LYS A 729 -3.80 -2.64 19.59
C LYS A 729 -2.58 -2.51 20.51
N ARG A 730 -2.30 -1.30 20.97
CA ARG A 730 -1.33 -1.11 22.05
C ARG A 730 -1.85 -1.77 23.32
N ARG A 731 -0.93 -2.38 24.05
CA ARG A 731 -1.22 -3.02 25.33
C ARG A 731 -1.83 -2.01 26.32
N GLY A 732 -2.98 -2.38 26.85
CA GLY A 732 -3.70 -1.55 27.82
C GLY A 732 -4.58 -0.44 27.22
N GLU A 733 -4.58 -0.22 25.88
CA GLU A 733 -5.58 0.64 25.26
C GLU A 733 -6.95 -0.06 25.21
N ALA A 734 -8.03 0.71 25.22
CA ALA A 734 -9.39 0.18 25.01
C ALA A 734 -9.53 -0.39 23.59
N SER A 735 -10.42 -1.37 23.44
CA SER A 735 -10.75 -1.89 22.11
C SER A 735 -11.46 -0.82 21.25
N LEU A 736 -11.09 -0.77 19.97
CA LEU A 736 -11.59 0.22 19.04
C LEU A 736 -13.06 -0.05 18.71
N PHE A 737 -13.94 0.94 18.83
CA PHE A 737 -15.29 0.88 18.29
C PHE A 737 -15.21 1.12 16.79
N ASP A 738 -14.99 0.06 16.04
CA ASP A 738 -14.50 0.11 14.66
C ASP A 738 -15.60 0.32 13.61
N MET A 739 -16.86 0.01 13.93
CA MET A 739 -18.01 0.24 13.03
C MET A 739 -19.20 0.78 13.82
N GLU A 740 -19.53 2.06 13.62
CA GLU A 740 -20.68 2.75 14.19
C GLU A 740 -21.58 3.21 13.05
N VAL A 741 -22.61 2.43 12.73
CA VAL A 741 -23.49 2.68 11.59
C VAL A 741 -24.69 3.50 12.04
N ALA A 742 -24.92 4.65 11.40
CA ALA A 742 -26.08 5.48 11.60
C ALA A 742 -27.33 4.82 10.96
N GLY A 743 -28.47 4.98 11.60
CA GLY A 743 -29.75 4.47 11.10
C GLY A 743 -30.44 5.44 10.18
#